data_3cba028ec06ab673ce47c7552c483006
#
_entry.id   3cba028ec06ab673ce47c7552c483006
#
_cell.length_a   1.000
_cell.length_b   1.000
_cell.length_c   1.000
_cell.angle_alpha   90.00
_cell.angle_beta   90.00
_cell.angle_gamma   90.00
#
_symmetry.space_group_name_H-M   'P 1'
#
loop_
_entity.id
_entity.type
_entity.pdbx_description
1 polymer ?
#
loop_
_entity_poly.entity_id
_entity_poly.type
_entity_poly.pdbx_seq_one_letter_code
_entity_poly.pdbx_strand_id
1 'polypeptide(L)'
;MPMTDPMVLPTDVVLVPVTDLPDSVREQIVAEDGDYALTRPHSRTPSRIVGAEAAELLKEFRKPVTIAQAVIRYSLGKKTDPEQALEDAFPMLERLAQAHLLVPADSEEAAQIRPSLKTGMQFAGAEVLRCVQVLEDTEVYQVKTGDGQNGALKILRPNAGPEVARRFDREAAILQWLDQKVSPKLLVTGTDGDRRYLFMEWCPGIESTSAALDLRRTDAESRRLLLRLFCAIADAYAWLHAQKVIHSDIHPRNVLIDGTAVKIIDFGLARISGIDHEFRRAERGGVGFFFEPEYAKAARDRRTPPASTALGEQYGLAALFYFLSSGGHYLDFSSEKSEMLRQIAEEAPLQFSRRGVEAWPDLEQVLAKALSKDPSERYVSVSEFAEKLRSVAVAEPEKELCSGISVERSTVAKGVLREMLLHLDAEAQVFKSGVPIAPKVSVTFGAAGVAYGIYRVACALEDPHLLTLADLWATRAARDSDREDAFYNDKIEVTPEVVGRVSPYHTASGVHLVQGLVGQAMGDVVSQQAAVDKFIAAVNAAPCDNLDLTLGRSGTLLGAALLLDAVDGNSFVNTTALRDFGNRALKEIWQQIDGFASVRECRQISYSGIAHGWAGILYATMCWCVCSETSVPGGLEERLEQLAGLASHSGHKARWRWRIRGNRLEQGGTYLPGWCNGSAGFVHLWLLAHEIFKKEAYFELAEKAGFDSWESEGQIGNLCCGFAGQAYASLSLYRRTNNAQWLHRAQDQAERAAAAIIALRSDRTAHELVLQDESLYKGKLGLAVLAAELERPDFAVMPFFERES
;
A
#
# COMPACT_ATOMS: atom_id res chain seq x y z
N MET A 1 27.16 -14.89 28.93
CA MET A 1 27.53 -14.25 27.65
C MET A 1 29.00 -13.86 27.75
N PRO A 2 29.89 -14.26 26.83
CA PRO A 2 31.31 -13.90 26.87
C PRO A 2 31.49 -12.39 26.63
N MET A 3 32.17 -11.72 27.57
CA MET A 3 32.38 -10.25 27.46
C MET A 3 33.48 -9.86 26.44
N THR A 4 34.21 -10.85 25.95
CA THR A 4 35.37 -10.69 25.05
C THR A 4 35.06 -10.91 23.58
N ASP A 5 33.90 -11.53 23.25
CA ASP A 5 33.56 -11.81 21.88
C ASP A 5 32.92 -10.57 21.24
N PRO A 6 33.26 -10.27 19.97
CA PRO A 6 32.63 -9.17 19.26
C PRO A 6 31.14 -9.45 19.03
N MET A 7 30.30 -8.54 19.49
CA MET A 7 28.83 -8.57 19.29
C MET A 7 28.41 -7.48 18.31
N VAL A 8 27.28 -7.67 17.67
CA VAL A 8 26.69 -6.71 16.72
C VAL A 8 25.18 -6.75 16.79
N LEU A 9 24.53 -5.62 16.59
CA LEU A 9 23.10 -5.61 16.23
C LEU A 9 22.97 -6.14 14.79
N PRO A 10 22.09 -7.13 14.52
CA PRO A 10 21.80 -7.53 13.15
C PRO A 10 21.51 -6.31 12.25
N THR A 11 21.91 -6.40 10.98
CA THR A 11 21.85 -5.25 10.07
C THR A 11 20.43 -4.77 9.78
N ASP A 12 19.45 -5.60 10.04
CA ASP A 12 17.99 -5.34 9.89
C ASP A 12 17.32 -4.94 11.21
N VAL A 13 18.05 -4.87 12.33
CA VAL A 13 17.50 -4.33 13.58
C VAL A 13 17.35 -2.82 13.49
N VAL A 14 16.17 -2.32 13.80
CA VAL A 14 15.82 -0.91 13.74
C VAL A 14 15.55 -0.38 15.14
N LEU A 15 16.06 0.83 15.41
CA LEU A 15 15.79 1.63 16.61
C LEU A 15 14.96 2.84 16.18
N VAL A 16 13.71 2.90 16.58
CA VAL A 16 12.77 3.98 16.24
C VAL A 16 12.43 4.76 17.50
N PRO A 17 12.61 6.09 17.55
CA PRO A 17 12.12 6.89 18.67
C PRO A 17 10.62 6.62 18.90
N VAL A 18 10.20 6.49 20.16
CA VAL A 18 8.78 6.27 20.47
C VAL A 18 7.92 7.43 19.96
N THR A 19 8.45 8.64 19.95
CA THR A 19 7.79 9.82 19.38
C THR A 19 7.46 9.69 17.88
N ASP A 20 8.20 8.85 17.16
CA ASP A 20 8.02 8.63 15.72
C ASP A 20 7.05 7.47 15.43
N LEU A 21 6.58 6.77 16.47
CA LEU A 21 5.55 5.76 16.34
C LEU A 21 4.18 6.41 16.15
N PRO A 22 3.26 5.78 15.42
CA PRO A 22 1.88 6.25 15.31
C PRO A 22 1.21 6.41 16.69
N ASP A 23 0.33 7.40 16.83
CA ASP A 23 -0.40 7.67 18.07
C ASP A 23 -1.13 6.41 18.59
N SER A 24 -1.76 5.66 17.67
CA SER A 24 -2.45 4.41 18.00
C SER A 24 -1.54 3.32 18.59
N VAL A 25 -0.23 3.37 18.34
CA VAL A 25 0.77 2.47 18.94
C VAL A 25 1.29 3.07 20.25
N ARG A 26 1.55 4.38 20.26
CA ARG A 26 2.04 5.09 21.46
C ARG A 26 1.06 5.00 22.63
N GLU A 27 -0.23 5.10 22.37
CA GLU A 27 -1.28 4.97 23.38
C GLU A 27 -1.37 3.56 24.00
N GLN A 28 -0.81 2.55 23.33
CA GLN A 28 -0.84 1.15 23.78
C GLN A 28 0.46 0.70 24.44
N ILE A 29 1.51 1.52 24.46
CA ILE A 29 2.80 1.20 25.06
C ILE A 29 3.08 2.07 26.27
N VAL A 30 3.68 1.48 27.30
CA VAL A 30 4.21 2.22 28.44
C VAL A 30 5.63 2.65 28.06
N ALA A 31 5.79 3.91 27.71
CA ALA A 31 7.07 4.49 27.31
C ALA A 31 7.11 5.96 27.72
N GLU A 32 8.32 6.47 27.97
CA GLU A 32 8.57 7.87 28.31
C GLU A 32 9.02 8.64 27.05
N ASP A 33 8.91 9.97 27.10
CA ASP A 33 9.48 10.82 26.06
C ASP A 33 10.99 10.62 26.00
N GLY A 34 11.48 10.15 24.84
CA GLY A 34 12.90 9.83 24.62
C GLY A 34 13.22 8.34 24.56
N ASP A 35 12.25 7.47 24.84
CA ASP A 35 12.42 6.03 24.65
C ASP A 35 12.43 5.63 23.16
N TYR A 36 12.95 4.44 22.90
CA TYR A 36 13.06 3.86 21.56
C TYR A 36 12.41 2.48 21.49
N ALA A 37 11.76 2.19 20.39
CA ALA A 37 11.35 0.85 20.02
C ALA A 37 12.49 0.15 19.28
N LEU A 38 12.96 -0.97 19.81
CA LEU A 38 13.93 -1.85 19.17
C LEU A 38 13.17 -3.00 18.52
N THR A 39 13.28 -3.12 17.20
CA THR A 39 12.57 -4.15 16.42
C THR A 39 13.47 -4.79 15.39
N ARG A 40 13.22 -6.06 15.07
CA ARG A 40 13.85 -6.79 13.96
C ARG A 40 12.76 -7.28 13.01
N PRO A 41 12.64 -6.69 11.80
CA PRO A 41 11.71 -7.17 10.78
C PRO A 41 11.98 -8.64 10.43
N HIS A 42 10.92 -9.37 10.08
CA HIS A 42 10.99 -10.78 9.71
C HIS A 42 11.51 -11.74 10.81
N SER A 43 11.64 -11.27 12.06
CA SER A 43 11.92 -12.10 13.21
C SER A 43 10.63 -12.40 14.00
N ARG A 44 10.59 -13.53 14.68
CA ARG A 44 9.53 -13.86 15.63
C ARG A 44 9.75 -13.17 16.99
N THR A 45 10.89 -12.52 17.15
CA THR A 45 11.22 -11.79 18.38
C THR A 45 10.34 -10.56 18.52
N PRO A 46 9.62 -10.38 19.63
CA PRO A 46 8.82 -9.20 19.89
C PRO A 46 9.69 -7.93 19.97
N SER A 47 9.16 -6.82 19.48
CA SER A 47 9.76 -5.50 19.68
C SER A 47 9.91 -5.18 21.18
N ARG A 48 10.94 -4.40 21.51
CA ARG A 48 11.26 -4.00 22.89
C ARG A 48 11.30 -2.48 22.99
N ILE A 49 10.83 -1.95 24.10
CA ILE A 49 11.07 -0.54 24.42
C ILE A 49 12.35 -0.48 25.25
N VAL A 50 13.22 0.44 24.87
CA VAL A 50 14.49 0.71 25.54
C VAL A 50 14.63 2.21 25.78
N GLY A 51 15.12 2.61 26.94
CA GLY A 51 15.34 4.02 27.27
C GLY A 51 16.39 4.68 26.37
N ALA A 52 16.39 6.01 26.33
CA ALA A 52 17.30 6.81 25.51
C ALA A 52 18.79 6.46 25.73
N GLU A 53 19.21 6.25 26.96
CA GLU A 53 20.58 5.87 27.32
C GLU A 53 20.95 4.48 26.78
N ALA A 54 20.03 3.53 26.92
CA ALA A 54 20.19 2.19 26.35
C ALA A 54 20.27 2.23 24.82
N ALA A 55 19.44 3.03 24.17
CA ALA A 55 19.46 3.22 22.73
C ALA A 55 20.79 3.82 22.24
N GLU A 56 21.35 4.76 22.98
CA GLU A 56 22.66 5.32 22.66
C GLU A 56 23.79 4.30 22.81
N LEU A 57 23.78 3.50 23.88
CA LEU A 57 24.75 2.41 24.05
C LEU A 57 24.60 1.39 22.90
N LEU A 58 23.38 1.05 22.51
CA LEU A 58 23.12 0.09 21.43
C LEU A 58 23.64 0.57 20.06
N LYS A 59 23.77 1.89 19.83
CA LYS A 59 24.38 2.42 18.61
C LYS A 59 25.85 2.00 18.46
N GLU A 60 26.58 1.76 19.57
CA GLU A 60 27.96 1.26 19.53
C GLU A 60 28.07 -0.12 18.88
N PHE A 61 27.01 -0.93 18.99
CA PHE A 61 26.92 -2.27 18.40
C PHE A 61 26.46 -2.28 16.92
N ARG A 62 26.38 -1.13 16.27
CA ARG A 62 26.18 -1.07 14.79
C ARG A 62 27.38 -1.61 14.00
N LYS A 63 28.52 -1.73 14.66
CA LYS A 63 29.73 -2.38 14.15
C LYS A 63 30.19 -3.43 15.15
N PRO A 64 30.89 -4.49 14.70
CA PRO A 64 31.44 -5.49 15.59
C PRO A 64 32.26 -4.86 16.72
N VAL A 65 31.89 -5.10 17.97
CA VAL A 65 32.53 -4.56 19.14
C VAL A 65 32.30 -5.47 20.35
N THR A 66 33.26 -5.60 21.25
CA THR A 66 33.04 -6.34 22.48
C THR A 66 32.18 -5.50 23.45
N ILE A 67 31.46 -6.14 24.35
CA ILE A 67 30.63 -5.44 25.34
C ILE A 67 31.47 -4.44 26.14
N ALA A 68 32.64 -4.86 26.61
CA ALA A 68 33.54 -3.99 27.35
C ALA A 68 33.93 -2.75 26.54
N GLN A 69 34.29 -2.92 25.28
CA GLN A 69 34.65 -1.79 24.41
C GLN A 69 33.50 -0.85 24.13
N ALA A 70 32.28 -1.39 23.91
CA ALA A 70 31.09 -0.58 23.68
C ALA A 70 30.76 0.27 24.90
N VAL A 71 30.75 -0.34 26.09
CA VAL A 71 30.50 0.36 27.34
C VAL A 71 31.57 1.41 27.63
N ILE A 72 32.87 1.12 27.43
CA ILE A 72 33.95 2.10 27.60
C ILE A 72 33.77 3.30 26.67
N ARG A 73 33.44 3.07 25.37
CA ARG A 73 33.21 4.17 24.41
C ARG A 73 32.01 5.02 24.82
N TYR A 74 30.92 4.37 25.19
CA TYR A 74 29.72 5.04 25.68
C TYR A 74 30.01 5.90 26.92
N SER A 75 30.70 5.32 27.93
CA SER A 75 31.03 5.98 29.17
C SER A 75 31.97 7.19 28.97
N LEU A 76 32.92 7.08 28.06
CA LEU A 76 33.82 8.21 27.71
C LEU A 76 32.99 9.34 27.07
N GLY A 77 32.02 9.03 26.20
CA GLY A 77 31.14 10.02 25.60
C GLY A 77 30.24 10.73 26.60
N LYS A 78 29.74 10.01 27.61
CA LYS A 78 28.85 10.53 28.67
C LYS A 78 29.59 11.04 29.91
N LYS A 79 30.89 10.80 30.02
CA LYS A 79 31.71 11.13 31.23
C LYS A 79 31.22 10.42 32.49
N THR A 80 30.81 9.16 32.37
CA THR A 80 30.36 8.28 33.44
C THR A 80 31.43 7.24 33.77
N ASP A 81 31.30 6.59 34.92
CA ASP A 81 32.19 5.49 35.31
C ASP A 81 31.87 4.23 34.47
N PRO A 82 32.85 3.65 33.73
CA PRO A 82 32.63 2.47 32.90
C PRO A 82 32.22 1.22 33.69
N GLU A 83 32.68 1.03 34.94
CA GLU A 83 32.32 -0.12 35.77
C GLU A 83 30.83 -0.05 36.15
N GLN A 84 30.37 1.10 36.61
CA GLN A 84 28.98 1.33 36.94
C GLN A 84 28.09 1.21 35.70
N ALA A 85 28.49 1.80 34.57
CA ALA A 85 27.76 1.71 33.32
C ALA A 85 27.66 0.26 32.80
N LEU A 86 28.66 -0.57 33.06
CA LEU A 86 28.61 -1.99 32.70
C LEU A 86 27.62 -2.75 33.61
N GLU A 87 27.66 -2.52 34.92
CA GLU A 87 26.75 -3.15 35.87
C GLU A 87 25.29 -2.83 35.52
N ASP A 88 24.99 -1.58 35.20
CA ASP A 88 23.66 -1.12 34.85
C ASP A 88 23.16 -1.68 33.51
N ALA A 89 24.05 -1.74 32.48
CA ALA A 89 23.67 -2.16 31.12
C ALA A 89 23.67 -3.67 30.92
N PHE A 90 24.49 -4.43 31.69
CA PHE A 90 24.71 -5.86 31.43
C PHE A 90 23.42 -6.71 31.46
N PRO A 91 22.49 -6.53 32.40
CA PRO A 91 21.22 -7.29 32.41
C PRO A 91 20.36 -7.03 31.20
N MET A 92 20.41 -5.82 30.63
CA MET A 92 19.70 -5.48 29.40
C MET A 92 20.39 -6.15 28.18
N LEU A 93 21.69 -6.01 28.05
CA LEU A 93 22.46 -6.60 26.94
C LEU A 93 22.32 -8.13 26.93
N GLU A 94 22.32 -8.77 28.11
CA GLU A 94 22.10 -10.21 28.22
C GLU A 94 20.70 -10.62 27.73
N ARG A 95 19.66 -9.87 28.11
CA ARG A 95 18.29 -10.11 27.61
C ARG A 95 18.17 -9.90 26.11
N LEU A 96 18.88 -8.91 25.54
CA LEU A 96 18.88 -8.70 24.08
C LEU A 96 19.63 -9.81 23.34
N ALA A 97 20.71 -10.33 23.94
CA ALA A 97 21.40 -11.49 23.37
C ALA A 97 20.56 -12.77 23.41
N GLN A 98 19.86 -13.02 24.53
CA GLN A 98 18.89 -14.14 24.65
C GLN A 98 17.73 -14.01 23.66
N ALA A 99 17.38 -12.78 23.29
CA ALA A 99 16.33 -12.47 22.32
C ALA A 99 16.82 -12.39 20.86
N HIS A 100 18.09 -12.72 20.59
CA HIS A 100 18.70 -12.64 19.24
C HIS A 100 18.63 -11.24 18.59
N LEU A 101 18.52 -10.18 19.42
CA LEU A 101 18.60 -8.78 19.00
C LEU A 101 20.01 -8.21 19.10
N LEU A 102 20.91 -8.89 19.83
CA LEU A 102 22.34 -8.63 19.90
C LEU A 102 23.06 -9.97 19.73
N VAL A 103 23.84 -10.15 18.67
CA VAL A 103 24.36 -11.46 18.27
C VAL A 103 25.88 -11.44 18.09
N PRO A 104 26.58 -12.58 18.13
CA PRO A 104 27.99 -12.65 17.75
C PRO A 104 28.19 -12.12 16.31
N ALA A 105 29.24 -11.30 16.12
CA ALA A 105 29.48 -10.59 14.87
C ALA A 105 29.79 -11.52 13.68
N ASP A 106 30.28 -12.69 13.94
CA ASP A 106 30.60 -13.75 12.97
C ASP A 106 29.45 -14.73 12.73
N SER A 107 28.32 -14.56 13.42
CA SER A 107 27.14 -15.39 13.24
C SER A 107 26.36 -15.03 11.98
N GLU A 108 25.68 -16.03 11.38
CA GLU A 108 24.76 -15.79 10.27
C GLU A 108 23.60 -14.90 10.66
N GLU A 109 23.24 -14.88 11.94
CA GLU A 109 22.18 -14.02 12.50
C GLU A 109 22.52 -12.52 12.46
N ALA A 110 23.79 -12.17 12.28
CA ALA A 110 24.24 -10.77 12.12
C ALA A 110 23.77 -10.16 10.78
N ALA A 111 23.48 -11.00 9.78
CA ALA A 111 23.01 -10.57 8.48
C ALA A 111 21.52 -10.27 8.48
N GLN A 112 21.10 -9.47 7.51
CA GLN A 112 19.68 -9.22 7.25
C GLN A 112 18.96 -10.52 6.84
N ILE A 113 17.76 -10.74 7.41
CA ILE A 113 16.89 -11.84 7.00
C ILE A 113 16.41 -11.57 5.56
N ARG A 114 16.86 -12.37 4.62
CA ARG A 114 16.52 -12.27 3.19
C ARG A 114 16.05 -13.61 2.64
N PRO A 115 15.18 -13.61 1.61
CA PRO A 115 14.83 -14.82 0.89
C PRO A 115 16.09 -15.51 0.33
N SER A 116 16.19 -16.81 0.51
CA SER A 116 17.32 -17.60 0.03
C SER A 116 17.20 -17.95 -1.45
N LEU A 117 15.98 -17.98 -1.98
CA LEU A 117 15.69 -18.24 -3.38
C LEU A 117 15.23 -16.96 -4.08
N LYS A 118 15.64 -16.81 -5.34
CA LYS A 118 15.25 -15.69 -6.22
C LYS A 118 14.23 -16.15 -7.25
N THR A 119 13.41 -15.22 -7.74
CA THR A 119 12.50 -15.45 -8.88
C THR A 119 13.27 -16.08 -10.07
N GLY A 120 12.68 -17.12 -10.67
CA GLY A 120 13.25 -17.90 -11.76
C GLY A 120 14.20 -19.01 -11.34
N MET A 121 14.58 -19.12 -10.05
CA MET A 121 15.39 -20.25 -9.58
C MET A 121 14.56 -21.53 -9.56
N GLN A 122 15.23 -22.65 -9.83
CA GLN A 122 14.65 -24.00 -9.69
C GLN A 122 14.98 -24.54 -8.30
N PHE A 123 13.96 -25.05 -7.60
CA PHE A 123 14.11 -25.73 -6.32
C PHE A 123 13.12 -26.91 -6.24
N ALA A 124 13.61 -28.10 -5.89
CA ALA A 124 12.80 -29.30 -5.77
C ALA A 124 11.90 -29.59 -7.01
N GLY A 125 12.36 -29.23 -8.21
CA GLY A 125 11.63 -29.44 -9.47
C GLY A 125 10.55 -28.40 -9.79
N ALA A 126 10.49 -27.31 -9.05
CA ALA A 126 9.58 -26.20 -9.29
C ALA A 126 10.34 -24.86 -9.49
N GLU A 127 9.80 -24.00 -10.33
CA GLU A 127 10.32 -22.64 -10.57
C GLU A 127 9.75 -21.66 -9.52
N VAL A 128 10.61 -20.92 -8.88
CA VAL A 128 10.22 -19.87 -7.91
C VAL A 128 9.65 -18.68 -8.66
N LEU A 129 8.39 -18.34 -8.41
CA LEU A 129 7.74 -17.16 -8.97
C LEU A 129 7.97 -15.92 -8.11
N ARG A 130 7.76 -16.04 -6.79
CA ARG A 130 8.01 -14.97 -5.83
C ARG A 130 8.13 -15.48 -4.40
N CYS A 131 8.81 -14.71 -3.55
CA CYS A 131 8.75 -14.93 -2.11
C CYS A 131 7.43 -14.35 -1.57
N VAL A 132 6.70 -15.15 -0.79
CA VAL A 132 5.44 -14.76 -0.14
C VAL A 132 5.72 -14.30 1.29
N GLN A 133 6.57 -15.05 2.00
CA GLN A 133 6.95 -14.76 3.37
C GLN A 133 8.39 -15.22 3.62
N VAL A 134 9.13 -14.41 4.34
CA VAL A 134 10.45 -14.78 4.85
C VAL A 134 10.51 -14.49 6.34
N LEU A 135 10.95 -15.50 7.11
CA LEU A 135 11.24 -15.39 8.53
C LEU A 135 12.66 -15.91 8.78
N GLU A 136 13.15 -15.73 10.00
CA GLU A 136 14.47 -16.21 10.41
C GLU A 136 14.63 -17.75 10.34
N ASP A 137 13.53 -18.47 10.40
CA ASP A 137 13.48 -19.94 10.50
C ASP A 137 12.80 -20.62 9.30
N THR A 138 11.93 -19.92 8.58
CA THR A 138 11.14 -20.48 7.47
C THR A 138 10.97 -19.47 6.34
N GLU A 139 10.76 -19.99 5.15
CA GLU A 139 10.47 -19.22 3.94
C GLU A 139 9.28 -19.83 3.20
N VAL A 140 8.42 -19.01 2.64
CA VAL A 140 7.29 -19.45 1.82
C VAL A 140 7.36 -18.78 0.45
N TYR A 141 7.30 -19.58 -0.60
CA TYR A 141 7.35 -19.13 -1.99
C TYR A 141 6.13 -19.57 -2.75
N GLN A 142 5.68 -18.74 -3.65
CA GLN A 142 4.83 -19.19 -4.74
C GLN A 142 5.73 -19.74 -5.83
N VAL A 143 5.41 -20.96 -6.29
CA VAL A 143 6.22 -21.67 -7.28
C VAL A 143 5.33 -22.20 -8.40
N LYS A 144 5.96 -22.54 -9.53
CA LYS A 144 5.32 -23.19 -10.68
C LYS A 144 5.98 -24.52 -10.94
N THR A 145 5.19 -25.58 -11.00
CA THR A 145 5.66 -26.93 -11.32
C THR A 145 5.95 -27.08 -12.82
N GLY A 146 6.68 -28.12 -13.16
CA GLY A 146 7.02 -28.41 -14.57
C GLY A 146 5.80 -28.68 -15.48
N ASP A 147 4.65 -29.07 -14.90
CA ASP A 147 3.36 -29.20 -15.58
C ASP A 147 2.56 -27.89 -15.63
N GLY A 148 3.14 -26.78 -15.13
CA GLY A 148 2.57 -25.44 -15.20
C GLY A 148 1.61 -25.06 -14.09
N GLN A 149 1.41 -25.91 -13.06
CA GLN A 149 0.55 -25.59 -11.93
C GLN A 149 1.25 -24.71 -10.90
N ASN A 150 0.48 -23.82 -10.25
CA ASN A 150 0.97 -23.04 -9.14
C ASN A 150 0.95 -23.85 -7.84
N GLY A 151 2.01 -23.70 -7.02
CA GLY A 151 2.13 -24.30 -5.70
C GLY A 151 2.66 -23.35 -4.65
N ALA A 152 2.54 -23.71 -3.40
CA ALA A 152 3.18 -23.09 -2.26
C ALA A 152 4.34 -23.98 -1.78
N LEU A 153 5.53 -23.42 -1.73
CA LEU A 153 6.74 -24.08 -1.27
C LEU A 153 7.16 -23.45 0.06
N LYS A 154 7.01 -24.18 1.16
CA LYS A 154 7.49 -23.80 2.50
C LYS A 154 8.81 -24.50 2.75
N ILE A 155 9.86 -23.73 3.07
CA ILE A 155 11.21 -24.23 3.30
C ILE A 155 11.60 -23.95 4.75
N LEU A 156 12.17 -24.98 5.41
CA LEU A 156 12.82 -24.86 6.69
C LEU A 156 14.26 -24.41 6.48
N ARG A 157 14.71 -23.36 7.14
CA ARG A 157 16.09 -22.91 7.05
C ARG A 157 17.02 -23.88 7.79
N PRO A 158 18.29 -24.04 7.35
CA PRO A 158 19.22 -24.99 7.96
C PRO A 158 19.43 -24.77 9.47
N ASN A 159 19.42 -23.51 9.90
CA ASN A 159 19.65 -23.10 11.28
C ASN A 159 18.37 -23.03 12.13
N ALA A 160 17.24 -23.48 11.63
CA ALA A 160 16.00 -23.51 12.38
C ALA A 160 16.12 -24.42 13.61
N GLY A 161 15.73 -23.92 14.75
CA GLY A 161 15.79 -24.65 16.01
C GLY A 161 14.92 -25.91 16.01
N PRO A 162 15.18 -26.88 16.91
CA PRO A 162 14.49 -28.16 16.93
C PRO A 162 12.97 -28.03 17.17
N GLU A 163 12.53 -26.96 17.80
CA GLU A 163 11.12 -26.67 18.02
C GLU A 163 10.42 -26.29 16.69
N VAL A 164 11.05 -25.45 15.88
CA VAL A 164 10.54 -25.05 14.56
C VAL A 164 10.52 -26.28 13.64
N ALA A 165 11.55 -27.11 13.69
CA ALA A 165 11.58 -28.35 12.93
C ALA A 165 10.42 -29.28 13.31
N ARG A 166 10.09 -29.42 14.61
CA ARG A 166 8.92 -30.17 15.07
C ARG A 166 7.60 -29.61 14.59
N ARG A 167 7.45 -28.26 14.58
CA ARG A 167 6.26 -27.59 14.04
C ARG A 167 6.11 -27.85 12.54
N PHE A 168 7.21 -27.82 11.83
CA PHE A 168 7.25 -28.12 10.39
C PHE A 168 6.82 -29.56 10.08
N ASP A 169 7.29 -30.55 10.86
CA ASP A 169 6.88 -31.95 10.76
C ASP A 169 5.42 -32.16 11.12
N ARG A 170 4.95 -31.42 12.13
CA ARG A 170 3.54 -31.47 12.55
C ARG A 170 2.63 -30.96 11.47
N GLU A 171 2.97 -29.83 10.83
CA GLU A 171 2.21 -29.30 9.71
C GLU A 171 2.07 -30.32 8.57
N ALA A 172 3.17 -30.95 8.20
CA ALA A 172 3.14 -32.04 7.20
C ALA A 172 2.19 -33.16 7.59
N ALA A 173 2.27 -33.64 8.83
CA ALA A 173 1.45 -34.74 9.33
C ALA A 173 -0.04 -34.40 9.39
N ILE A 174 -0.37 -33.17 9.84
CA ILE A 174 -1.76 -32.69 9.89
C ILE A 174 -2.33 -32.55 8.49
N LEU A 175 -1.57 -31.96 7.54
CA LEU A 175 -2.01 -31.84 6.15
C LEU A 175 -2.19 -33.19 5.45
N GLN A 176 -1.43 -34.20 5.82
CA GLN A 176 -1.64 -35.58 5.35
C GLN A 176 -2.91 -36.20 5.94
N TRP A 177 -3.26 -35.85 7.18
CA TRP A 177 -4.46 -36.35 7.87
C TRP A 177 -5.75 -35.76 7.28
N LEU A 178 -5.71 -34.50 6.83
CA LEU A 178 -6.87 -33.76 6.35
C LEU A 178 -7.22 -34.11 4.90
N ASP A 179 -8.50 -34.11 4.56
CA ASP A 179 -9.03 -34.41 3.21
C ASP A 179 -9.02 -33.22 2.24
N GLN A 180 -8.31 -32.14 2.56
CA GLN A 180 -8.07 -30.96 1.70
C GLN A 180 -9.29 -30.05 1.45
N LYS A 181 -10.41 -30.26 2.13
CA LYS A 181 -11.62 -29.46 1.94
C LYS A 181 -11.40 -27.99 2.33
N VAL A 182 -10.84 -27.76 3.53
CA VAL A 182 -10.59 -26.43 4.11
C VAL A 182 -9.11 -26.13 4.34
N SER A 183 -8.22 -27.04 4.02
CA SER A 183 -6.78 -26.91 4.13
C SER A 183 -6.11 -27.00 2.76
N PRO A 184 -4.86 -26.51 2.58
CA PRO A 184 -4.07 -26.82 1.40
C PRO A 184 -3.85 -28.33 1.28
N LYS A 185 -3.81 -28.84 0.05
CA LYS A 185 -3.33 -30.18 -0.22
C LYS A 185 -1.81 -30.24 -0.02
N LEU A 186 -1.32 -31.16 0.77
CA LEU A 186 0.09 -31.47 0.78
C LEU A 186 0.41 -32.33 -0.46
N LEU A 187 1.28 -31.84 -1.32
CA LEU A 187 1.66 -32.53 -2.57
C LEU A 187 2.90 -33.39 -2.36
N VAL A 188 3.96 -32.84 -1.77
CA VAL A 188 5.23 -33.53 -1.53
C VAL A 188 5.89 -32.96 -0.27
N THR A 189 6.56 -33.82 0.48
CA THR A 189 7.55 -33.43 1.49
C THR A 189 8.91 -33.97 1.06
N GLY A 190 9.98 -33.23 1.32
CA GLY A 190 11.30 -33.70 0.93
C GLY A 190 12.42 -32.86 1.52
N THR A 191 13.62 -33.19 1.03
CA THR A 191 14.85 -32.47 1.32
C THR A 191 15.57 -32.20 0.01
N ASP A 192 16.00 -30.95 -0.22
CA ASP A 192 16.83 -30.57 -1.33
C ASP A 192 18.11 -29.94 -0.77
N GLY A 193 19.25 -30.65 -0.97
CA GLY A 193 20.47 -30.36 -0.22
C GLY A 193 20.28 -30.62 1.28
N ASP A 194 20.51 -29.58 2.07
CA ASP A 194 20.29 -29.56 3.53
C ASP A 194 18.94 -28.94 3.95
N ARG A 195 18.11 -28.55 2.99
CA ARG A 195 16.85 -27.82 3.20
C ARG A 195 15.66 -28.76 3.11
N ARG A 196 14.92 -28.85 4.19
CA ARG A 196 13.64 -29.55 4.24
C ARG A 196 12.55 -28.65 3.66
N TYR A 197 11.61 -29.23 2.93
CA TYR A 197 10.53 -28.47 2.31
C TYR A 197 9.19 -29.19 2.37
N LEU A 198 8.11 -28.40 2.36
CA LEU A 198 6.74 -28.80 2.10
C LEU A 198 6.29 -28.17 0.79
N PHE A 199 5.84 -28.97 -0.13
CA PHE A 199 5.22 -28.51 -1.37
C PHE A 199 3.72 -28.76 -1.28
N MET A 200 2.94 -27.69 -1.35
CA MET A 200 1.51 -27.68 -1.10
C MET A 200 0.76 -27.03 -2.27
N GLU A 201 -0.53 -27.28 -2.33
CA GLU A 201 -1.46 -26.56 -3.18
C GLU A 201 -1.32 -25.04 -2.94
N TRP A 202 -1.27 -24.29 -4.03
CA TRP A 202 -1.43 -22.84 -3.94
C TRP A 202 -2.89 -22.52 -3.65
N CYS A 203 -3.17 -21.91 -2.50
CA CYS A 203 -4.49 -21.44 -2.15
C CYS A 203 -4.62 -19.96 -2.61
N PRO A 204 -5.35 -19.70 -3.69
CA PRO A 204 -5.66 -18.33 -4.07
C PRO A 204 -6.57 -17.72 -3.01
N GLY A 205 -6.58 -16.40 -2.93
CA GLY A 205 -7.43 -15.68 -1.99
C GLY A 205 -6.67 -14.62 -1.22
N ILE A 206 -7.43 -13.85 -0.47
CA ILE A 206 -6.94 -12.76 0.39
C ILE A 206 -7.14 -13.13 1.87
N GLU A 207 -6.35 -12.53 2.75
CA GLU A 207 -6.51 -12.69 4.19
C GLU A 207 -7.90 -12.24 4.66
N SER A 208 -8.45 -12.87 5.71
CA SER A 208 -9.78 -12.56 6.20
C SER A 208 -9.97 -11.10 6.63
N THR A 209 -8.90 -10.43 7.08
CA THR A 209 -8.94 -8.98 7.38
C THR A 209 -9.24 -8.16 6.13
N SER A 210 -8.56 -8.46 5.02
CA SER A 210 -8.79 -7.77 3.75
C SER A 210 -10.18 -8.08 3.19
N ALA A 211 -10.64 -9.33 3.32
CA ALA A 211 -11.98 -9.73 2.90
C ALA A 211 -13.10 -9.04 3.71
N ALA A 212 -12.87 -8.78 5.00
CA ALA A 212 -13.84 -8.11 5.87
C ALA A 212 -13.80 -6.58 5.77
N LEU A 213 -12.69 -5.99 5.31
CA LEU A 213 -12.51 -4.53 5.31
C LEU A 213 -13.64 -3.81 4.56
N ASP A 214 -13.97 -4.30 3.38
CA ASP A 214 -15.02 -3.74 2.53
C ASP A 214 -16.45 -4.00 3.07
N LEU A 215 -16.59 -4.95 3.99
CA LEU A 215 -17.87 -5.38 4.56
C LEU A 215 -18.17 -4.71 5.91
N ARG A 216 -17.26 -3.88 6.44
CA ARG A 216 -17.45 -3.12 7.69
C ARG A 216 -18.35 -1.91 7.50
N ARG A 217 -19.46 -2.10 6.79
CA ARG A 217 -20.46 -1.05 6.54
C ARG A 217 -21.71 -1.31 7.37
N THR A 218 -22.50 -0.26 7.57
CA THR A 218 -23.75 -0.33 8.33
C THR A 218 -24.95 -0.76 7.50
N ASP A 219 -24.79 -0.79 6.16
CA ASP A 219 -25.86 -1.22 5.27
C ASP A 219 -26.16 -2.72 5.40
N ALA A 220 -27.42 -3.08 5.16
CA ALA A 220 -27.92 -4.44 5.34
C ALA A 220 -27.20 -5.48 4.46
N GLU A 221 -26.76 -5.10 3.24
CA GLU A 221 -26.08 -6.04 2.34
C GLU A 221 -24.66 -6.34 2.82
N SER A 222 -23.90 -5.32 3.21
CA SER A 222 -22.57 -5.49 3.81
C SER A 222 -22.64 -6.34 5.09
N ARG A 223 -23.63 -6.10 5.96
CA ARG A 223 -23.86 -6.91 7.16
C ARG A 223 -24.19 -8.38 6.81
N ARG A 224 -25.02 -8.63 5.76
CA ARG A 224 -25.28 -10.00 5.29
C ARG A 224 -24.04 -10.69 4.78
N LEU A 225 -23.24 -9.99 3.97
CA LEU A 225 -21.98 -10.53 3.42
C LEU A 225 -20.98 -10.82 4.54
N LEU A 226 -20.86 -9.95 5.54
CA LEU A 226 -19.99 -10.16 6.70
C LEU A 226 -20.43 -11.38 7.52
N LEU A 227 -21.74 -11.56 7.73
CA LEU A 227 -22.27 -12.77 8.38
C LEU A 227 -21.99 -14.03 7.57
N ARG A 228 -22.14 -13.98 6.24
CA ARG A 228 -21.78 -15.11 5.37
C ARG A 228 -20.32 -15.47 5.50
N LEU A 229 -19.43 -14.47 5.55
CA LEU A 229 -18.01 -14.66 5.78
C LEU A 229 -17.75 -15.34 7.14
N PHE A 230 -18.37 -14.87 8.22
CA PHE A 230 -18.24 -15.45 9.55
C PHE A 230 -18.75 -16.89 9.59
N CYS A 231 -19.90 -17.15 8.97
CA CYS A 231 -20.44 -18.50 8.87
C CYS A 231 -19.50 -19.43 8.10
N ALA A 232 -18.95 -18.98 6.96
CA ALA A 232 -18.02 -19.77 6.17
C ALA A 232 -16.72 -20.11 6.94
N ILE A 233 -16.16 -19.13 7.67
CA ILE A 233 -15.00 -19.34 8.52
C ILE A 233 -15.36 -20.30 9.67
N ALA A 234 -16.48 -20.10 10.38
CA ALA A 234 -16.90 -20.96 11.47
C ALA A 234 -17.17 -22.40 10.98
N ASP A 235 -17.77 -22.57 9.80
CA ASP A 235 -17.97 -23.89 9.18
C ASP A 235 -16.66 -24.59 8.85
N ALA A 236 -15.65 -23.85 8.38
CA ALA A 236 -14.35 -24.40 8.10
C ALA A 236 -13.67 -24.93 9.38
N TYR A 237 -13.75 -24.19 10.49
CA TYR A 237 -13.25 -24.67 11.78
C TYR A 237 -14.09 -25.79 12.37
N ALA A 238 -15.43 -25.73 12.25
CA ALA A 238 -16.30 -26.81 12.66
C ALA A 238 -15.96 -28.12 11.92
N TRP A 239 -15.64 -28.01 10.62
CA TRP A 239 -15.18 -29.16 9.84
C TRP A 239 -13.83 -29.71 10.35
N LEU A 240 -12.84 -28.85 10.67
CA LEU A 240 -11.59 -29.28 11.30
C LEU A 240 -11.86 -30.04 12.61
N HIS A 241 -12.75 -29.52 13.47
CA HIS A 241 -13.12 -30.15 14.72
C HIS A 241 -13.79 -31.52 14.53
N ALA A 242 -14.61 -31.66 13.47
CA ALA A 242 -15.21 -32.96 13.10
C ALA A 242 -14.13 -33.98 12.69
N GLN A 243 -13.01 -33.53 12.08
CA GLN A 243 -11.82 -34.33 11.80
C GLN A 243 -10.92 -34.52 13.04
N LYS A 244 -11.36 -34.06 14.22
CA LYS A 244 -10.61 -34.05 15.48
C LYS A 244 -9.35 -33.20 15.48
N VAL A 245 -9.22 -32.28 14.53
CA VAL A 245 -8.11 -31.34 14.43
C VAL A 245 -8.48 -30.03 15.11
N ILE A 246 -7.63 -29.56 16.01
CA ILE A 246 -7.66 -28.25 16.66
C ILE A 246 -6.48 -27.46 16.05
N HIS A 247 -6.74 -26.34 15.43
CA HIS A 247 -5.74 -25.55 14.72
C HIS A 247 -4.74 -24.84 15.67
N SER A 248 -5.22 -24.36 16.79
CA SER A 248 -4.46 -23.77 17.91
C SER A 248 -3.79 -22.41 17.60
N ASP A 249 -4.00 -21.83 16.43
CA ASP A 249 -3.44 -20.54 16.04
C ASP A 249 -4.47 -19.71 15.24
N ILE A 250 -5.51 -19.25 15.93
CA ILE A 250 -6.52 -18.38 15.34
C ILE A 250 -5.88 -17.03 15.05
N HIS A 251 -5.76 -16.69 13.77
CA HIS A 251 -5.21 -15.42 13.32
C HIS A 251 -5.77 -15.07 11.93
N PRO A 252 -6.08 -13.79 11.63
CA PRO A 252 -6.66 -13.40 10.35
C PRO A 252 -5.81 -13.79 9.13
N ARG A 253 -4.47 -13.83 9.27
CA ARG A 253 -3.56 -14.25 8.19
C ARG A 253 -3.58 -15.73 7.90
N ASN A 254 -4.07 -16.55 8.84
CA ASN A 254 -4.19 -18.00 8.67
C ASN A 254 -5.51 -18.40 8.00
N VAL A 255 -6.36 -17.44 7.64
CA VAL A 255 -7.67 -17.66 7.00
C VAL A 255 -7.68 -16.93 5.66
N LEU A 256 -7.62 -17.69 4.57
CA LEU A 256 -7.67 -17.17 3.21
C LEU A 256 -9.08 -17.30 2.64
N ILE A 257 -9.54 -16.26 1.97
CA ILE A 257 -10.88 -16.15 1.39
C ILE A 257 -10.75 -15.97 -0.12
N ASP A 258 -11.37 -16.89 -0.87
CA ASP A 258 -11.49 -16.80 -2.33
C ASP A 258 -12.98 -16.91 -2.71
N GLY A 259 -13.61 -15.77 -2.91
CA GLY A 259 -15.07 -15.69 -3.06
C GLY A 259 -15.80 -16.24 -1.84
N THR A 260 -16.46 -17.40 -1.96
CA THR A 260 -17.11 -18.07 -0.83
C THR A 260 -16.28 -19.19 -0.22
N ALA A 261 -15.15 -19.54 -0.82
CA ALA A 261 -14.26 -20.59 -0.33
C ALA A 261 -13.38 -20.06 0.81
N VAL A 262 -13.21 -20.87 1.83
CA VAL A 262 -12.33 -20.62 2.97
C VAL A 262 -11.24 -21.68 3.00
N LYS A 263 -9.99 -21.22 3.05
CA LYS A 263 -8.83 -22.10 3.29
C LYS A 263 -8.12 -21.64 4.57
N ILE A 264 -7.84 -22.59 5.44
CA ILE A 264 -7.08 -22.39 6.67
C ILE A 264 -5.67 -22.89 6.42
N ILE A 265 -4.67 -22.09 6.73
CA ILE A 265 -3.25 -22.36 6.48
C ILE A 265 -2.44 -22.33 7.79
N ASP A 266 -1.20 -22.82 7.73
CA ASP A 266 -0.23 -22.86 8.83
C ASP A 266 -0.65 -23.74 10.01
N PHE A 267 -0.59 -25.07 9.82
CA PHE A 267 -0.94 -26.07 10.83
C PHE A 267 0.21 -26.42 11.79
N GLY A 268 1.26 -25.61 11.85
CA GLY A 268 2.43 -25.87 12.70
C GLY A 268 2.14 -25.99 14.21
N LEU A 269 1.06 -25.35 14.69
CA LEU A 269 0.59 -25.43 16.08
C LEU A 269 -0.62 -26.36 16.25
N ALA A 270 -1.14 -26.94 15.17
CA ALA A 270 -2.33 -27.78 15.21
C ALA A 270 -2.09 -29.10 15.95
N ARG A 271 -3.17 -29.68 16.46
CA ARG A 271 -3.15 -31.00 17.13
C ARG A 271 -4.35 -31.84 16.77
N ILE A 272 -4.20 -33.18 16.86
CA ILE A 272 -5.28 -34.16 16.69
C ILE A 272 -5.76 -34.59 18.08
N SER A 273 -7.07 -34.40 18.36
CA SER A 273 -7.67 -34.81 19.62
C SER A 273 -7.85 -36.31 19.69
N GLY A 274 -7.49 -36.95 20.85
CA GLY A 274 -7.76 -38.37 21.12
C GLY A 274 -6.74 -39.35 20.55
N ILE A 275 -5.65 -38.90 19.93
CA ILE A 275 -4.54 -39.75 19.50
C ILE A 275 -3.40 -39.66 20.53
N ASP A 276 -2.92 -40.79 21.00
CA ASP A 276 -1.86 -40.93 22.01
C ASP A 276 -0.50 -40.92 21.34
N HIS A 277 -0.02 -39.83 20.86
CA HIS A 277 1.32 -39.70 20.29
C HIS A 277 1.95 -38.30 20.39
N GLU A 278 3.15 -38.15 19.90
CA GLU A 278 4.08 -37.03 19.80
C GLU A 278 3.45 -35.63 19.62
N PHE A 279 2.23 -35.56 19.06
CA PHE A 279 1.46 -34.34 18.85
C PHE A 279 0.64 -33.87 20.08
N ARG A 280 0.65 -34.58 21.20
CA ARG A 280 -0.08 -34.25 22.44
C ARG A 280 0.47 -33.01 23.15
N ARG A 281 1.76 -32.78 23.07
CA ARG A 281 2.44 -31.62 23.69
C ARG A 281 2.73 -30.56 22.65
N ALA A 282 1.67 -30.06 22.00
CA ALA A 282 1.82 -28.84 21.24
C ALA A 282 2.14 -27.71 22.21
N GLU A 283 3.26 -27.06 22.01
CA GLU A 283 3.56 -25.81 22.67
C GLU A 283 2.48 -24.80 22.31
N ARG A 284 2.00 -24.06 23.31
CA ARG A 284 1.01 -23.01 23.06
C ARG A 284 1.75 -21.82 22.46
N GLY A 285 1.36 -21.42 21.26
CA GLY A 285 1.85 -20.27 20.53
C GLY A 285 0.70 -19.50 19.91
N GLY A 286 1.00 -18.48 19.17
CA GLY A 286 0.01 -17.64 18.49
C GLY A 286 -0.04 -16.21 19.05
N VAL A 287 -0.97 -15.41 18.56
CA VAL A 287 -1.13 -13.99 18.91
C VAL A 287 -2.02 -13.84 20.14
N GLY A 288 -1.50 -13.19 21.18
CA GLY A 288 -2.12 -13.10 22.51
C GLY A 288 -3.56 -12.59 22.51
N PHE A 289 -3.93 -11.72 21.59
CA PHE A 289 -5.28 -11.13 21.50
C PHE A 289 -6.39 -12.13 21.15
N PHE A 290 -6.03 -13.33 20.67
CA PHE A 290 -6.96 -14.39 20.32
C PHE A 290 -6.92 -15.57 21.32
N PHE A 291 -6.15 -15.46 22.41
CA PHE A 291 -6.10 -16.50 23.44
C PHE A 291 -7.37 -16.54 24.28
N GLU A 292 -7.75 -17.73 24.65
CA GLU A 292 -8.87 -18.00 25.54
C GLU A 292 -8.52 -17.73 27.01
N PRO A 293 -9.52 -17.44 27.87
CA PRO A 293 -9.34 -17.18 29.31
C PRO A 293 -8.64 -18.32 30.07
N GLU A 294 -8.83 -19.57 29.66
CA GLU A 294 -8.21 -20.76 30.28
C GLU A 294 -6.69 -20.71 30.13
N TYR A 295 -6.21 -20.30 28.96
CA TYR A 295 -4.79 -20.05 28.73
C TYR A 295 -4.30 -18.88 29.60
N ALA A 296 -5.01 -17.76 29.56
CA ALA A 296 -4.61 -16.54 30.24
C ALA A 296 -4.50 -16.71 31.77
N LYS A 297 -5.49 -17.40 32.37
CA LYS A 297 -5.47 -17.74 33.81
C LYS A 297 -4.28 -18.59 34.16
N ALA A 298 -3.99 -19.65 33.39
CA ALA A 298 -2.87 -20.54 33.68
C ALA A 298 -1.51 -19.82 33.51
N ALA A 299 -1.35 -19.01 32.44
CA ALA A 299 -0.14 -18.26 32.18
C ALA A 299 0.13 -17.20 33.27
N ARG A 300 -0.91 -16.47 33.70
CA ARG A 300 -0.84 -15.50 34.82
C ARG A 300 -0.40 -16.18 36.13
N ASP A 301 -0.97 -17.34 36.42
CA ASP A 301 -0.66 -18.08 37.62
C ASP A 301 0.67 -18.86 37.54
N ARG A 302 1.44 -18.67 36.46
CA ARG A 302 2.70 -19.38 36.16
C ARG A 302 2.56 -20.91 36.15
N ARG A 303 1.36 -21.40 35.81
CA ARG A 303 1.07 -22.81 35.57
C ARG A 303 1.21 -23.14 34.11
N THR A 304 1.46 -24.39 33.77
CA THR A 304 1.47 -24.85 32.37
C THR A 304 0.09 -24.62 31.77
N PRO A 305 -0.02 -23.83 30.69
CA PRO A 305 -1.29 -23.60 30.01
C PRO A 305 -1.91 -24.91 29.50
N PRO A 306 -3.23 -25.06 29.56
CA PRO A 306 -3.90 -26.23 29.03
C PRO A 306 -3.73 -26.31 27.51
N ALA A 307 -3.85 -27.50 26.94
CA ALA A 307 -3.91 -27.67 25.51
C ALA A 307 -5.15 -26.95 24.93
N SER A 308 -5.02 -26.44 23.72
CA SER A 308 -6.12 -25.81 22.98
C SER A 308 -7.31 -26.77 22.85
N THR A 309 -8.53 -26.28 22.98
CA THR A 309 -9.77 -27.05 22.87
C THR A 309 -10.68 -26.46 21.80
N ALA A 310 -11.67 -27.16 21.30
CA ALA A 310 -12.67 -26.65 20.40
C ALA A 310 -13.44 -25.44 20.98
N LEU A 311 -13.67 -25.44 22.31
CA LEU A 311 -14.28 -24.30 23.00
C LEU A 311 -13.31 -23.12 23.16
N GLY A 312 -11.99 -23.39 23.32
CA GLY A 312 -10.97 -22.35 23.28
C GLY A 312 -10.86 -21.73 21.88
N GLU A 313 -10.92 -22.51 20.83
CA GLU A 313 -10.96 -21.99 19.44
C GLU A 313 -12.23 -21.21 19.14
N GLN A 314 -13.38 -21.62 19.68
CA GLN A 314 -14.63 -20.83 19.57
C GLN A 314 -14.44 -19.42 20.12
N TYR A 315 -13.74 -19.29 21.27
CA TYR A 315 -13.41 -17.98 21.85
C TYR A 315 -12.51 -17.16 20.92
N GLY A 316 -11.44 -17.76 20.40
CA GLY A 316 -10.54 -17.12 19.45
C GLY A 316 -11.25 -16.69 18.14
N LEU A 317 -12.18 -17.52 17.62
CA LEU A 317 -13.00 -17.18 16.46
C LEU A 317 -13.93 -16.00 16.75
N ALA A 318 -14.55 -15.94 17.92
CA ALA A 318 -15.39 -14.80 18.30
C ALA A 318 -14.57 -13.52 18.45
N ALA A 319 -13.34 -13.61 19.00
CA ALA A 319 -12.39 -12.49 19.02
C ALA A 319 -11.98 -12.05 17.60
N LEU A 320 -11.78 -13.00 16.69
CA LEU A 320 -11.51 -12.72 15.28
C LEU A 320 -12.72 -12.03 14.62
N PHE A 321 -13.93 -12.53 14.81
CA PHE A 321 -15.14 -11.94 14.20
C PHE A 321 -15.44 -10.55 14.76
N TYR A 322 -15.18 -10.34 16.06
CA TYR A 322 -15.24 -8.99 16.62
C TYR A 322 -14.26 -8.05 15.90
N PHE A 323 -13.00 -8.49 15.74
CA PHE A 323 -11.97 -7.72 15.04
C PHE A 323 -12.34 -7.48 13.57
N LEU A 324 -12.85 -8.49 12.88
CA LEU A 324 -13.28 -8.35 11.49
C LEU A 324 -14.49 -7.41 11.34
N SER A 325 -15.38 -7.35 12.34
CA SER A 325 -16.53 -6.45 12.36
C SER A 325 -16.14 -5.00 12.63
N SER A 326 -15.26 -4.78 13.60
CA SER A 326 -15.03 -3.44 14.17
C SER A 326 -13.70 -2.80 13.74
N GLY A 327 -12.75 -3.58 13.22
CA GLY A 327 -11.39 -3.11 12.96
C GLY A 327 -10.51 -3.01 14.20
N GLY A 328 -11.06 -3.20 15.40
CA GLY A 328 -10.37 -3.18 16.67
C GLY A 328 -10.56 -4.47 17.48
N HIS A 329 -9.70 -4.70 18.45
CA HIS A 329 -9.85 -5.86 19.34
C HIS A 329 -11.03 -5.70 20.31
N TYR A 330 -11.55 -6.84 20.80
CA TYR A 330 -12.72 -6.86 21.71
C TYR A 330 -12.44 -6.28 23.11
N LEU A 331 -11.18 -5.95 23.43
CA LEU A 331 -10.74 -5.25 24.65
C LEU A 331 -9.70 -4.18 24.27
N ASP A 332 -9.52 -3.19 25.14
CA ASP A 332 -8.41 -2.23 25.08
C ASP A 332 -7.18 -2.86 25.75
N PHE A 333 -6.52 -3.74 25.01
CA PHE A 333 -5.42 -4.54 25.52
C PHE A 333 -4.24 -3.68 25.97
N SER A 334 -3.76 -3.93 27.19
CA SER A 334 -2.50 -3.41 27.67
C SER A 334 -1.32 -4.04 26.93
N SER A 335 -0.28 -3.25 26.67
CA SER A 335 1.01 -3.74 26.15
C SER A 335 1.78 -4.54 27.22
N GLU A 336 1.43 -4.37 28.51
CA GLU A 336 2.02 -5.13 29.61
C GLU A 336 1.38 -6.52 29.67
N LYS A 337 2.21 -7.56 29.50
CA LYS A 337 1.76 -8.96 29.34
C LYS A 337 0.90 -9.46 30.49
N SER A 338 1.24 -9.13 31.75
CA SER A 338 0.49 -9.62 32.91
C SER A 338 -0.89 -8.97 32.97
N GLU A 339 -1.00 -7.70 32.61
CA GLU A 339 -2.26 -6.98 32.55
C GLU A 339 -3.13 -7.45 31.36
N MET A 340 -2.54 -7.65 30.18
CA MET A 340 -3.23 -8.26 29.05
C MET A 340 -3.83 -9.62 29.40
N LEU A 341 -3.08 -10.47 30.11
CA LEU A 341 -3.58 -11.78 30.56
C LEU A 341 -4.71 -11.64 31.59
N ARG A 342 -4.65 -10.65 32.49
CA ARG A 342 -5.75 -10.33 33.39
C ARG A 342 -7.00 -9.89 32.61
N GLN A 343 -6.84 -9.00 31.67
CA GLN A 343 -7.94 -8.50 30.83
C GLN A 343 -8.63 -9.67 30.10
N ILE A 344 -7.87 -10.55 29.44
CA ILE A 344 -8.43 -11.75 28.77
C ILE A 344 -9.22 -12.61 29.76
N ALA A 345 -8.69 -12.80 30.99
CA ALA A 345 -9.29 -13.68 31.99
C ALA A 345 -10.57 -13.11 32.61
N GLU A 346 -10.72 -11.78 32.73
CA GLU A 346 -11.69 -11.14 33.59
C GLU A 346 -12.59 -10.11 32.92
N GLU A 347 -12.11 -9.34 31.92
CA GLU A 347 -12.86 -8.23 31.35
C GLU A 347 -13.88 -8.67 30.27
N ALA A 348 -15.09 -8.12 30.34
CA ALA A 348 -16.12 -8.34 29.32
C ALA A 348 -15.77 -7.67 28.00
N PRO A 349 -16.19 -8.22 26.85
CA PRO A 349 -15.94 -7.58 25.56
C PRO A 349 -16.63 -6.21 25.49
N LEU A 350 -15.97 -5.27 24.81
CA LEU A 350 -16.48 -3.93 24.56
C LEU A 350 -17.62 -3.99 23.53
N GLN A 351 -18.59 -3.07 23.66
CA GLN A 351 -19.60 -2.88 22.63
C GLN A 351 -18.99 -2.27 21.34
N PHE A 352 -19.57 -2.55 20.19
CA PHE A 352 -19.10 -2.00 18.90
C PHE A 352 -19.06 -0.47 18.89
N SER A 353 -19.99 0.19 19.57
CA SER A 353 -20.01 1.65 19.73
C SER A 353 -18.75 2.22 20.36
N ARG A 354 -18.07 1.45 21.22
CA ARG A 354 -16.77 1.82 21.80
C ARG A 354 -15.62 1.79 20.80
N ARG A 355 -15.84 1.14 19.64
CA ARG A 355 -14.91 1.10 18.50
C ARG A 355 -15.28 2.09 17.38
N GLY A 356 -16.26 2.96 17.62
CA GLY A 356 -16.76 3.88 16.59
C GLY A 356 -17.57 3.20 15.49
N VAL A 357 -18.03 1.97 15.72
CA VAL A 357 -18.87 1.22 14.79
C VAL A 357 -20.30 1.23 15.28
N GLU A 358 -21.24 1.33 14.35
CA GLU A 358 -22.68 1.29 14.67
C GLU A 358 -23.03 -0.02 15.40
N ALA A 359 -23.84 0.10 16.43
CA ALA A 359 -24.29 -1.04 17.24
C ALA A 359 -24.97 -2.11 16.37
N TRP A 360 -24.64 -3.35 16.66
CA TRP A 360 -25.27 -4.52 16.04
C TRP A 360 -25.64 -5.53 17.15
N PRO A 361 -26.71 -5.23 17.93
CA PRO A 361 -27.01 -5.94 19.16
C PRO A 361 -27.10 -7.46 19.02
N ASP A 362 -27.74 -7.95 17.93
CA ASP A 362 -27.89 -9.39 17.72
C ASP A 362 -26.55 -10.09 17.48
N LEU A 363 -25.65 -9.47 16.72
CA LEU A 363 -24.29 -10.00 16.51
C LEU A 363 -23.47 -9.88 17.79
N GLU A 364 -23.51 -8.72 18.46
CA GLU A 364 -22.77 -8.48 19.70
C GLU A 364 -23.18 -9.49 20.78
N GLN A 365 -24.45 -9.84 20.89
CA GLN A 365 -24.96 -10.86 21.82
C GLN A 365 -24.39 -12.26 21.49
N VAL A 366 -24.38 -12.63 20.21
CA VAL A 366 -23.83 -13.92 19.76
C VAL A 366 -22.32 -14.00 20.04
N LEU A 367 -21.59 -12.91 19.75
CA LEU A 367 -20.15 -12.84 20.02
C LEU A 367 -19.85 -12.82 21.52
N ALA A 368 -20.61 -12.04 22.31
CA ALA A 368 -20.43 -11.96 23.77
C ALA A 368 -20.59 -13.34 24.43
N LYS A 369 -21.57 -14.15 24.01
CA LYS A 369 -21.73 -15.52 24.50
C LYS A 369 -20.52 -16.41 24.15
N ALA A 370 -20.00 -16.34 22.93
CA ALA A 370 -18.82 -17.11 22.51
C ALA A 370 -17.53 -16.61 23.23
N LEU A 371 -17.50 -15.34 23.67
CA LEU A 371 -16.45 -14.71 24.46
C LEU A 371 -16.66 -14.85 25.97
N SER A 372 -17.59 -15.72 26.45
CA SER A 372 -17.77 -16.00 27.88
C SER A 372 -16.49 -16.53 28.51
N LYS A 373 -16.22 -16.05 29.74
CA LYS A 373 -14.97 -16.40 30.45
C LYS A 373 -14.99 -17.82 31.02
N ASP A 374 -16.18 -18.38 31.21
CA ASP A 374 -16.42 -19.78 31.52
C ASP A 374 -16.73 -20.54 30.24
N PRO A 375 -15.93 -21.56 29.86
CA PRO A 375 -16.19 -22.36 28.67
C PRO A 375 -17.57 -23.03 28.66
N SER A 376 -18.16 -23.35 29.82
CA SER A 376 -19.48 -23.98 29.94
C SER A 376 -20.64 -23.05 29.54
N GLU A 377 -20.43 -21.73 29.54
CA GLU A 377 -21.40 -20.73 29.11
C GLU A 377 -21.36 -20.46 27.61
N ARG A 378 -20.31 -20.92 26.93
CA ARG A 378 -20.20 -20.77 25.47
C ARG A 378 -21.18 -21.69 24.73
N TYR A 379 -21.17 -21.65 23.40
CA TYR A 379 -21.90 -22.63 22.62
C TYR A 379 -21.23 -23.99 22.72
N VAL A 380 -22.02 -25.07 22.65
CA VAL A 380 -21.54 -26.44 22.84
C VAL A 380 -20.47 -26.84 21.80
N SER A 381 -20.54 -26.23 20.60
CA SER A 381 -19.61 -26.44 19.51
C SER A 381 -19.48 -25.22 18.61
N VAL A 382 -18.44 -25.21 17.76
CA VAL A 382 -18.30 -24.19 16.71
C VAL A 382 -19.42 -24.34 15.66
N SER A 383 -19.97 -25.53 15.45
CA SER A 383 -21.14 -25.74 14.59
C SER A 383 -22.38 -25.02 15.12
N GLU A 384 -22.67 -25.13 16.42
CA GLU A 384 -23.77 -24.38 17.06
C GLU A 384 -23.52 -22.85 16.99
N PHE A 385 -22.28 -22.43 17.21
CA PHE A 385 -21.89 -21.02 17.05
C PHE A 385 -22.18 -20.53 15.63
N ALA A 386 -21.80 -21.29 14.60
CA ALA A 386 -22.11 -20.97 13.20
C ALA A 386 -23.63 -20.89 12.92
N GLU A 387 -24.43 -21.79 13.53
CA GLU A 387 -25.89 -21.72 13.42
C GLU A 387 -26.45 -20.44 14.04
N LYS A 388 -25.91 -20.02 15.18
CA LYS A 388 -26.32 -18.76 15.81
C LYS A 388 -25.92 -17.53 15.00
N LEU A 389 -24.76 -17.54 14.39
CA LEU A 389 -24.37 -16.47 13.44
C LEU A 389 -25.34 -16.39 12.26
N ARG A 390 -25.80 -17.53 11.71
CA ARG A 390 -26.82 -17.56 10.64
C ARG A 390 -28.18 -17.02 11.09
N SER A 391 -28.50 -17.10 12.36
CA SER A 391 -29.78 -16.60 12.93
C SER A 391 -29.75 -15.11 13.27
N VAL A 392 -28.60 -14.43 13.15
CA VAL A 392 -28.50 -12.98 13.40
C VAL A 392 -29.37 -12.24 12.39
N ALA A 393 -30.32 -11.45 12.91
CA ALA A 393 -31.22 -10.66 12.07
C ALA A 393 -30.44 -9.49 11.43
N VAL A 394 -30.67 -9.28 10.16
CA VAL A 394 -30.29 -8.06 9.45
C VAL A 394 -31.57 -7.39 9.01
N ALA A 395 -31.84 -6.19 9.53
CA ALA A 395 -33.05 -5.43 9.18
C ALA A 395 -33.16 -5.30 7.65
N GLU A 396 -34.31 -5.69 7.10
CA GLU A 396 -34.59 -5.48 5.68
C GLU A 396 -34.98 -4.01 5.47
N PRO A 397 -34.39 -3.30 4.51
CA PRO A 397 -34.99 -2.07 4.01
C PRO A 397 -36.30 -2.40 3.28
N GLU A 398 -37.31 -1.56 3.44
CA GLU A 398 -38.56 -1.67 2.67
C GLU A 398 -38.23 -1.78 1.17
N LYS A 399 -38.90 -2.75 0.52
CA LYS A 399 -38.67 -3.11 -0.89
C LYS A 399 -38.94 -1.94 -1.82
N GLU A 400 -37.94 -1.40 -2.44
CA GLU A 400 -38.04 -0.90 -3.82
C GLU A 400 -37.38 -1.91 -4.78
N LEU A 401 -38.21 -2.33 -5.75
CA LEU A 401 -37.84 -3.27 -6.80
C LEU A 401 -36.76 -2.67 -7.67
N CYS A 402 -35.55 -3.25 -7.66
CA CYS A 402 -34.68 -3.19 -8.84
C CYS A 402 -34.07 -4.57 -9.10
N SER A 403 -34.50 -5.14 -10.21
CA SER A 403 -34.03 -6.39 -10.76
C SER A 403 -32.63 -6.25 -11.36
N GLY A 404 -31.76 -7.17 -11.02
CA GLY A 404 -30.64 -7.63 -11.86
C GLY A 404 -29.34 -6.87 -11.74
N ILE A 405 -28.49 -7.29 -10.79
CA ILE A 405 -27.04 -7.02 -10.87
C ILE A 405 -26.31 -8.33 -10.65
N SER A 406 -25.52 -8.72 -11.65
CA SER A 406 -24.54 -9.79 -11.57
C SER A 406 -23.52 -9.50 -10.48
N VAL A 407 -23.16 -10.53 -9.71
CA VAL A 407 -22.11 -10.44 -8.68
C VAL A 407 -20.74 -10.24 -9.38
N GLU A 408 -20.37 -9.00 -9.59
CA GLU A 408 -19.01 -8.66 -10.03
C GLU A 408 -18.00 -8.88 -8.89
N ARG A 409 -16.90 -9.54 -9.22
CA ARG A 409 -15.76 -9.74 -8.31
C ARG A 409 -15.22 -8.37 -7.87
N SER A 410 -15.33 -8.03 -6.59
CA SER A 410 -14.68 -6.82 -6.05
C SER A 410 -13.18 -7.02 -6.09
N THR A 411 -12.45 -6.13 -6.77
CA THR A 411 -10.99 -6.14 -6.85
C THR A 411 -10.36 -5.42 -5.64
N VAL A 412 -9.07 -5.66 -5.38
CA VAL A 412 -8.35 -4.97 -4.29
C VAL A 412 -8.30 -3.47 -4.54
N ALA A 413 -8.16 -3.05 -5.80
CA ALA A 413 -8.18 -1.64 -6.19
C ALA A 413 -9.52 -0.95 -5.85
N LYS A 414 -10.65 -1.63 -6.02
CA LYS A 414 -11.97 -1.12 -5.59
C LYS A 414 -12.07 -0.96 -4.08
N GLY A 415 -11.38 -1.81 -3.32
CA GLY A 415 -11.26 -1.66 -1.86
C GLY A 415 -10.58 -0.36 -1.47
N VAL A 416 -9.48 0.01 -2.15
CA VAL A 416 -8.79 1.28 -1.93
C VAL A 416 -9.69 2.48 -2.29
N LEU A 417 -10.46 2.39 -3.37
CA LEU A 417 -11.45 3.43 -3.73
C LEU A 417 -12.44 3.69 -2.59
N ARG A 418 -13.04 2.63 -2.05
CA ARG A 418 -14.01 2.75 -0.96
C ARG A 418 -13.38 3.32 0.31
N GLU A 419 -12.19 2.85 0.69
CA GLU A 419 -11.43 3.38 1.82
C GLU A 419 -11.22 4.89 1.67
N MET A 420 -10.77 5.32 0.48
CA MET A 420 -10.49 6.73 0.24
C MET A 420 -11.75 7.60 0.24
N LEU A 421 -12.86 7.13 -0.30
CA LEU A 421 -14.12 7.89 -0.27
C LEU A 421 -14.62 8.12 1.16
N LEU A 422 -14.53 7.11 2.03
CA LEU A 422 -14.86 7.25 3.45
C LEU A 422 -13.90 8.18 4.18
N HIS A 423 -12.61 8.09 3.88
CA HIS A 423 -11.58 8.94 4.50
C HIS A 423 -11.74 10.42 4.11
N LEU A 424 -12.21 10.70 2.89
CA LEU A 424 -12.32 12.05 2.34
C LEU A 424 -13.71 12.66 2.47
N ASP A 425 -14.67 11.96 3.06
CA ASP A 425 -16.05 12.42 3.27
C ASP A 425 -16.12 13.73 4.06
N ALA A 426 -17.18 14.51 3.86
CA ALA A 426 -17.40 15.80 4.53
C ALA A 426 -17.47 15.70 6.07
N GLU A 427 -17.90 14.55 6.59
CA GLU A 427 -17.96 14.30 8.02
C GLU A 427 -16.64 13.74 8.58
N ALA A 428 -15.72 13.31 7.72
CA ALA A 428 -14.43 12.75 8.13
C ALA A 428 -13.52 13.80 8.80
N GLN A 429 -12.63 13.31 9.67
CA GLN A 429 -11.69 14.17 10.38
C GLN A 429 -10.78 14.95 9.44
N VAL A 430 -10.31 14.31 8.35
CA VAL A 430 -9.43 14.96 7.37
C VAL A 430 -10.14 16.12 6.66
N PHE A 431 -11.45 16.04 6.42
CA PHE A 431 -12.19 17.20 5.90
C PHE A 431 -12.30 18.31 6.96
N LYS A 432 -12.54 17.99 8.23
CA LYS A 432 -12.68 18.98 9.32
C LYS A 432 -11.37 19.69 9.63
N SER A 433 -10.25 18.97 9.72
CA SER A 433 -8.94 19.52 10.10
C SER A 433 -8.06 19.96 8.91
N GLY A 434 -8.34 19.49 7.71
CA GLY A 434 -7.51 19.63 6.52
C GLY A 434 -6.53 18.49 6.35
N VAL A 435 -5.90 18.43 5.19
CA VAL A 435 -4.82 17.46 4.89
C VAL A 435 -3.71 17.63 5.95
N PRO A 436 -3.27 16.54 6.60
CA PRO A 436 -2.46 16.64 7.81
C PRO A 436 -1.04 17.18 7.56
N ILE A 437 -0.45 16.87 6.42
CA ILE A 437 0.96 17.18 6.12
C ILE A 437 1.03 18.21 4.97
N ALA A 438 1.95 19.17 5.08
CA ALA A 438 2.23 20.12 4.01
C ALA A 438 2.97 19.42 2.83
N PRO A 439 2.75 19.88 1.60
CA PRO A 439 1.87 20.95 1.12
C PRO A 439 0.39 20.57 1.20
N LYS A 440 -0.40 21.39 1.93
CA LYS A 440 -1.78 21.03 2.28
C LYS A 440 -2.82 21.36 1.20
N VAL A 441 -2.44 22.16 0.20
CA VAL A 441 -3.41 22.70 -0.76
C VAL A 441 -3.12 22.28 -2.19
N SER A 442 -1.88 22.01 -2.56
CA SER A 442 -1.47 21.72 -3.94
C SER A 442 -2.23 20.55 -4.58
N VAL A 443 -2.22 20.45 -5.91
CA VAL A 443 -2.80 19.31 -6.64
C VAL A 443 -2.01 18.02 -6.37
N THR A 444 -0.69 18.09 -6.34
CA THR A 444 0.13 16.88 -6.11
C THR A 444 -0.11 16.27 -4.75
N PHE A 445 -0.20 17.07 -3.68
CA PHE A 445 -0.16 16.58 -2.29
C PHE A 445 -1.40 16.91 -1.46
N GLY A 446 -2.17 17.95 -1.81
CA GLY A 446 -3.11 18.58 -0.90
C GLY A 446 -4.56 18.58 -1.37
N ALA A 447 -5.34 19.47 -0.77
CA ALA A 447 -6.78 19.57 -0.91
C ALA A 447 -7.27 19.77 -2.36
N ALA A 448 -6.50 20.45 -3.22
CA ALA A 448 -6.86 20.58 -4.64
C ALA A 448 -6.74 19.23 -5.37
N GLY A 449 -5.73 18.42 -5.05
CA GLY A 449 -5.63 17.06 -5.56
C GLY A 449 -6.76 16.15 -5.07
N VAL A 450 -7.18 16.33 -3.81
CA VAL A 450 -8.35 15.64 -3.26
C VAL A 450 -9.62 16.03 -4.01
N ALA A 451 -9.85 17.33 -4.20
CA ALA A 451 -11.00 17.83 -4.96
C ALA A 451 -11.06 17.25 -6.38
N TYR A 452 -9.91 17.28 -7.08
CA TYR A 452 -9.80 16.74 -8.42
C TYR A 452 -10.02 15.23 -8.45
N GLY A 453 -9.43 14.48 -7.53
CA GLY A 453 -9.62 13.03 -7.44
C GLY A 453 -11.07 12.63 -7.21
N ILE A 454 -11.75 13.31 -6.27
CA ILE A 454 -13.19 13.06 -6.01
C ILE A 454 -14.04 13.46 -7.22
N TYR A 455 -13.72 14.59 -7.88
CA TYR A 455 -14.38 14.99 -9.12
C TYR A 455 -14.30 13.89 -10.20
N ARG A 456 -13.11 13.32 -10.43
CA ARG A 456 -12.93 12.25 -11.39
C ARG A 456 -13.72 10.99 -11.02
N VAL A 457 -13.72 10.63 -9.74
CA VAL A 457 -14.53 9.52 -9.22
C VAL A 457 -16.02 9.80 -9.41
N ALA A 458 -16.49 11.03 -9.14
CA ALA A 458 -17.87 11.44 -9.34
C ALA A 458 -18.31 11.29 -10.80
N CYS A 459 -17.46 11.71 -11.74
CA CYS A 459 -17.74 11.56 -13.17
C CYS A 459 -17.74 10.09 -13.62
N ALA A 460 -16.80 9.27 -13.12
CA ALA A 460 -16.71 7.86 -13.47
C ALA A 460 -17.91 7.05 -12.94
N LEU A 461 -18.39 7.36 -11.73
CA LEU A 461 -19.51 6.69 -11.07
C LEU A 461 -20.86 7.35 -11.32
N GLU A 462 -20.89 8.49 -12.02
CA GLU A 462 -22.08 9.32 -12.24
C GLU A 462 -22.79 9.72 -10.93
N ASP A 463 -22.00 10.05 -9.89
CA ASP A 463 -22.48 10.33 -8.55
C ASP A 463 -22.48 11.85 -8.24
N PRO A 464 -23.65 12.52 -8.20
CA PRO A 464 -23.77 13.95 -7.92
C PRO A 464 -23.40 14.32 -6.47
N HIS A 465 -23.47 13.38 -5.51
CA HIS A 465 -23.08 13.64 -4.13
C HIS A 465 -21.55 13.76 -4.03
N LEU A 466 -20.83 12.89 -4.74
CA LEU A 466 -19.38 12.99 -4.84
C LEU A 466 -18.96 14.27 -5.58
N LEU A 467 -19.72 14.71 -6.57
CA LEU A 467 -19.44 15.98 -7.24
C LEU A 467 -19.60 17.17 -6.28
N THR A 468 -20.64 17.16 -5.43
CA THR A 468 -20.81 18.16 -4.36
C THR A 468 -19.63 18.11 -3.36
N LEU A 469 -19.18 16.92 -3.00
CA LEU A 469 -18.01 16.74 -2.12
C LEU A 469 -16.73 17.30 -2.78
N ALA A 470 -16.54 17.10 -4.08
CA ALA A 470 -15.43 17.67 -4.83
C ALA A 470 -15.44 19.21 -4.79
N ASP A 471 -16.61 19.84 -4.93
CA ASP A 471 -16.75 21.29 -4.82
C ASP A 471 -16.43 21.81 -3.41
N LEU A 472 -16.88 21.10 -2.37
CA LEU A 472 -16.52 21.44 -0.99
C LEU A 472 -15.01 21.41 -0.76
N TRP A 473 -14.32 20.39 -1.29
CA TRP A 473 -12.86 20.31 -1.22
C TRP A 473 -12.14 21.36 -2.07
N ALA A 474 -12.66 21.70 -3.27
CA ALA A 474 -12.13 22.77 -4.12
C ALA A 474 -12.28 24.15 -3.47
N THR A 475 -13.42 24.40 -2.86
CA THR A 475 -13.69 25.61 -2.08
C THR A 475 -12.75 25.72 -0.87
N ARG A 476 -12.54 24.61 -0.16
CA ARG A 476 -11.58 24.53 0.94
C ARG A 476 -10.16 24.84 0.47
N ALA A 477 -9.72 24.22 -0.64
CA ALA A 477 -8.39 24.46 -1.20
C ALA A 477 -8.19 25.94 -1.52
N ALA A 478 -9.17 26.59 -2.15
CA ALA A 478 -9.10 28.01 -2.44
C ALA A 478 -9.03 28.88 -1.18
N ARG A 479 -9.83 28.57 -0.16
CA ARG A 479 -9.81 29.29 1.11
C ARG A 479 -8.47 29.16 1.84
N ASP A 480 -7.87 27.98 1.83
CA ASP A 480 -6.65 27.67 2.57
C ASP A 480 -5.36 28.01 1.78
N SER A 481 -5.48 28.59 0.55
CA SER A 481 -4.34 28.92 -0.35
C SER A 481 -3.38 29.97 0.19
N ASP A 482 -3.83 30.85 1.09
CA ASP A 482 -3.01 31.93 1.66
C ASP A 482 -2.23 31.46 2.93
N ARG A 483 -2.38 30.21 3.33
CA ARG A 483 -1.66 29.66 4.50
C ARG A 483 -0.20 29.43 4.17
N GLU A 484 0.67 29.56 5.16
CA GLU A 484 2.11 29.33 5.05
C GLU A 484 2.44 27.88 4.60
N ASP A 485 1.65 26.89 5.08
CA ASP A 485 1.80 25.46 4.79
C ASP A 485 1.01 24.98 3.55
N ALA A 486 0.48 25.93 2.74
CA ALA A 486 -0.39 25.60 1.61
C ALA A 486 0.34 24.84 0.48
N PHE A 487 1.48 25.34 0.03
CA PHE A 487 2.13 24.91 -1.19
C PHE A 487 3.56 24.41 -1.02
N TYR A 488 4.19 24.64 0.14
CA TYR A 488 5.61 24.37 0.33
C TYR A 488 5.87 23.55 1.59
N ASN A 489 6.95 22.75 1.54
CA ASN A 489 7.44 21.96 2.66
C ASN A 489 8.92 21.65 2.45
N ASP A 490 9.78 22.30 3.22
CA ASP A 490 11.24 22.16 3.12
C ASP A 490 11.71 20.73 3.47
N LYS A 491 10.98 20.02 4.32
CA LYS A 491 11.35 18.65 4.74
C LYS A 491 11.32 17.64 3.59
N ILE A 492 10.55 17.90 2.55
CA ILE A 492 10.43 17.04 1.37
C ILE A 492 10.90 17.75 0.09
N GLU A 493 11.72 18.78 0.23
CA GLU A 493 12.30 19.59 -0.87
C GLU A 493 11.27 20.21 -1.81
N VAL A 494 10.04 20.45 -1.35
CA VAL A 494 9.01 21.18 -2.09
C VAL A 494 9.08 22.66 -1.67
N THR A 495 10.03 23.38 -2.24
CA THR A 495 10.28 24.79 -1.94
C THR A 495 10.01 25.69 -3.16
N PRO A 496 9.82 27.02 -2.98
CA PRO A 496 9.64 27.94 -4.11
C PRO A 496 10.78 27.89 -5.13
N GLU A 497 11.99 27.55 -4.70
CA GLU A 497 13.19 27.44 -5.55
C GLU A 497 13.15 26.19 -6.42
N VAL A 498 12.56 25.09 -5.91
CA VAL A 498 12.46 23.81 -6.58
C VAL A 498 11.22 23.71 -7.46
N VAL A 499 10.03 23.95 -6.88
CA VAL A 499 8.75 23.76 -7.59
C VAL A 499 8.22 25.03 -8.25
N GLY A 500 8.89 26.15 -8.07
CA GLY A 500 8.47 27.43 -8.62
C GLY A 500 7.25 28.02 -7.93
N ARG A 501 6.69 29.07 -8.54
CA ARG A 501 5.56 29.84 -8.00
C ARG A 501 4.32 29.86 -8.90
N VAL A 502 4.38 29.17 -10.06
CA VAL A 502 3.31 29.24 -11.06
C VAL A 502 2.79 27.86 -11.51
N SER A 503 3.48 26.79 -11.13
CA SER A 503 3.15 25.40 -11.54
C SER A 503 1.74 24.96 -11.09
N PRO A 504 0.86 24.50 -11.99
CA PRO A 504 -0.45 23.96 -11.61
C PRO A 504 -0.39 22.71 -10.72
N TYR A 505 0.71 21.98 -10.75
CA TYR A 505 0.89 20.82 -9.89
C TYR A 505 1.16 21.19 -8.44
N HIS A 506 1.76 22.38 -8.19
CA HIS A 506 2.30 22.71 -6.86
C HIS A 506 1.80 24.03 -6.28
N THR A 507 1.09 24.89 -7.04
CA THR A 507 0.74 26.23 -6.60
C THR A 507 -0.75 26.56 -6.81
N ALA A 508 -1.13 27.81 -6.51
CA ALA A 508 -2.51 28.30 -6.59
C ALA A 508 -3.14 28.18 -7.99
N SER A 509 -2.33 28.19 -9.05
CA SER A 509 -2.85 28.02 -10.41
C SER A 509 -3.55 26.65 -10.58
N GLY A 510 -3.04 25.60 -9.93
CA GLY A 510 -3.70 24.29 -9.91
C GLY A 510 -5.02 24.28 -9.16
N VAL A 511 -5.12 25.02 -8.07
CA VAL A 511 -6.39 25.16 -7.33
C VAL A 511 -7.47 25.77 -8.23
N HIS A 512 -7.13 26.81 -8.96
CA HIS A 512 -8.09 27.48 -9.86
C HIS A 512 -8.42 26.64 -11.09
N LEU A 513 -7.46 25.88 -11.62
CA LEU A 513 -7.74 24.88 -12.67
C LEU A 513 -8.76 23.84 -12.19
N VAL A 514 -8.58 23.27 -10.99
CA VAL A 514 -9.52 22.31 -10.40
C VAL A 514 -10.90 22.92 -10.17
N GLN A 515 -10.97 24.17 -9.69
CA GLN A 515 -12.25 24.89 -9.55
C GLN A 515 -12.97 25.06 -10.89
N GLY A 516 -12.25 25.29 -11.98
CA GLY A 516 -12.81 25.40 -13.33
C GLY A 516 -13.40 24.08 -13.81
N LEU A 517 -12.68 22.95 -13.59
CA LEU A 517 -13.12 21.60 -13.97
C LEU A 517 -14.37 21.16 -13.16
N VAL A 518 -14.35 21.35 -11.84
CA VAL A 518 -15.50 21.05 -10.97
C VAL A 518 -16.70 21.93 -11.34
N GLY A 519 -16.49 23.24 -11.56
CA GLY A 519 -17.54 24.17 -11.99
C GLY A 519 -18.15 23.77 -13.34
N GLN A 520 -17.34 23.25 -14.26
CA GLN A 520 -17.82 22.71 -15.54
C GLN A 520 -18.77 21.52 -15.33
N ALA A 521 -18.36 20.55 -14.54
CA ALA A 521 -19.19 19.36 -14.26
C ALA A 521 -20.49 19.73 -13.50
N MET A 522 -20.46 20.80 -12.69
CA MET A 522 -21.65 21.31 -12.00
C MET A 522 -22.52 22.23 -12.88
N GLY A 523 -22.07 22.61 -14.06
CA GLY A 523 -22.76 23.56 -14.92
C GLY A 523 -22.75 25.01 -14.39
N ASP A 524 -21.84 25.34 -13.45
CA ASP A 524 -21.74 26.67 -12.83
C ASP A 524 -20.83 27.59 -13.64
N VAL A 525 -21.43 28.31 -14.58
CA VAL A 525 -20.76 29.27 -15.48
C VAL A 525 -20.03 30.39 -14.71
N VAL A 526 -20.57 30.86 -13.59
CA VAL A 526 -19.99 31.95 -12.79
C VAL A 526 -18.68 31.48 -12.16
N SER A 527 -18.70 30.28 -11.57
CA SER A 527 -17.49 29.65 -11.01
C SER A 527 -16.46 29.34 -12.09
N GLN A 528 -16.87 28.87 -13.28
CA GLN A 528 -15.99 28.65 -14.42
C GLN A 528 -15.25 29.93 -14.85
N GLN A 529 -15.98 31.03 -15.05
CA GLN A 529 -15.35 32.31 -15.43
C GLN A 529 -14.41 32.81 -14.35
N ALA A 530 -14.82 32.77 -13.09
CA ALA A 530 -13.96 33.18 -11.98
C ALA A 530 -12.69 32.33 -11.88
N ALA A 531 -12.78 31.01 -12.16
CA ALA A 531 -11.64 30.12 -12.18
C ALA A 531 -10.66 30.44 -13.33
N VAL A 532 -11.16 30.72 -14.54
CA VAL A 532 -10.34 31.17 -15.67
C VAL A 532 -9.58 32.46 -15.32
N ASP A 533 -10.26 33.45 -14.78
CA ASP A 533 -9.64 34.76 -14.43
C ASP A 533 -8.57 34.58 -13.35
N LYS A 534 -8.85 33.81 -12.31
CA LYS A 534 -7.92 33.52 -11.21
C LYS A 534 -6.74 32.66 -11.66
N PHE A 535 -6.96 31.66 -12.53
CA PHE A 535 -5.89 30.87 -13.12
C PHE A 535 -4.91 31.78 -13.87
N ILE A 536 -5.41 32.63 -14.73
CA ILE A 536 -4.58 33.61 -15.49
C ILE A 536 -3.79 34.51 -14.54
N ALA A 537 -4.44 35.03 -13.49
CA ALA A 537 -3.77 35.85 -12.48
C ALA A 537 -2.64 35.05 -11.79
N ALA A 538 -2.89 33.83 -11.39
CA ALA A 538 -1.93 32.98 -10.69
C ALA A 538 -0.71 32.60 -11.55
N VAL A 539 -0.90 32.25 -12.83
CA VAL A 539 0.21 31.91 -13.73
C VAL A 539 1.05 33.13 -14.15
N ASN A 540 0.51 34.35 -14.02
CA ASN A 540 1.22 35.61 -14.26
C ASN A 540 1.79 36.22 -12.96
N ALA A 541 1.57 35.64 -11.79
CA ALA A 541 1.96 36.21 -10.49
C ALA A 541 3.48 36.30 -10.29
N ALA A 542 4.26 35.48 -10.99
CA ALA A 542 5.71 35.47 -10.92
C ALA A 542 6.34 35.09 -12.26
N PRO A 543 7.55 35.62 -12.57
CA PRO A 543 8.30 35.16 -13.74
C PRO A 543 8.71 33.67 -13.56
N CYS A 544 8.74 32.95 -14.67
CA CYS A 544 9.15 31.55 -14.70
C CYS A 544 9.93 31.24 -15.97
N ASP A 545 11.21 30.94 -15.85
CA ASP A 545 12.09 30.56 -16.97
C ASP A 545 12.26 29.04 -17.11
N ASN A 546 11.77 28.30 -16.13
CA ASN A 546 11.79 26.84 -16.16
C ASN A 546 10.77 26.30 -17.17
N LEU A 547 11.23 25.52 -18.15
CA LEU A 547 10.40 24.90 -19.19
C LEU A 547 9.73 23.58 -18.76
N ASP A 548 10.02 23.07 -17.58
CA ASP A 548 9.52 21.83 -17.02
C ASP A 548 7.97 21.75 -17.01
N LEU A 549 7.44 20.52 -17.18
CA LEU A 549 6.00 20.31 -17.16
C LEU A 549 5.43 20.45 -15.74
N THR A 550 6.03 19.79 -14.77
CA THR A 550 5.50 19.77 -13.41
C THR A 550 5.92 20.96 -12.57
N LEU A 551 7.01 21.63 -12.94
CA LEU A 551 7.61 22.71 -12.16
C LEU A 551 7.57 24.08 -12.84
N GLY A 552 7.19 24.13 -14.13
CA GLY A 552 7.41 25.35 -14.91
C GLY A 552 6.35 25.68 -15.96
N ARG A 553 6.80 26.37 -17.02
CA ARG A 553 5.95 26.98 -18.07
C ARG A 553 5.15 25.94 -18.89
N SER A 554 5.73 24.78 -19.20
CA SER A 554 4.98 23.77 -19.94
C SER A 554 3.79 23.25 -19.12
N GLY A 555 3.91 23.25 -17.78
CA GLY A 555 2.77 22.97 -16.91
C GLY A 555 1.69 24.03 -16.96
N THR A 556 2.06 25.33 -17.00
CA THR A 556 1.05 26.39 -17.14
C THR A 556 0.37 26.37 -18.51
N LEU A 557 1.11 25.98 -19.55
CA LEU A 557 0.55 25.79 -20.89
C LEU A 557 -0.40 24.60 -20.95
N LEU A 558 -0.03 23.47 -20.33
CA LEU A 558 -0.90 22.30 -20.21
C LEU A 558 -2.15 22.62 -19.38
N GLY A 559 -2.00 23.33 -18.25
CA GLY A 559 -3.14 23.73 -17.42
C GLY A 559 -4.10 24.66 -18.18
N ALA A 560 -3.57 25.56 -19.00
CA ALA A 560 -4.40 26.38 -19.88
C ALA A 560 -5.11 25.55 -20.95
N ALA A 561 -4.46 24.51 -21.50
CA ALA A 561 -5.07 23.60 -22.47
C ALA A 561 -6.23 22.81 -21.83
N LEU A 562 -6.02 22.22 -20.65
CA LEU A 562 -7.05 21.46 -19.92
C LEU A 562 -8.24 22.37 -19.53
N LEU A 563 -7.97 23.59 -19.10
CA LEU A 563 -9.03 24.52 -18.75
C LEU A 563 -9.79 25.00 -19.99
N LEU A 564 -9.09 25.23 -21.10
CA LEU A 564 -9.72 25.60 -22.37
C LEU A 564 -10.60 24.46 -22.89
N ASP A 565 -10.11 23.23 -22.88
CA ASP A 565 -10.85 22.04 -23.28
C ASP A 565 -12.17 21.88 -22.45
N ALA A 566 -12.10 22.11 -21.15
CA ALA A 566 -13.26 22.02 -20.25
C ALA A 566 -14.31 23.10 -20.48
N VAL A 567 -13.92 24.31 -20.89
CA VAL A 567 -14.86 25.43 -21.07
C VAL A 567 -15.21 25.69 -22.54
N ASP A 568 -14.53 25.01 -23.47
CA ASP A 568 -14.82 25.12 -24.91
C ASP A 568 -16.22 24.55 -25.19
N GLY A 569 -17.01 25.18 -25.95
CA GLY A 569 -18.42 24.83 -26.15
C GLY A 569 -19.40 25.49 -25.15
N ASN A 570 -18.92 26.13 -24.07
CA ASN A 570 -19.74 26.98 -23.24
C ASN A 570 -19.67 28.45 -23.70
N SER A 571 -20.60 28.88 -24.54
CA SER A 571 -20.63 30.24 -25.10
C SER A 571 -20.75 31.36 -24.04
N PHE A 572 -20.99 31.03 -22.79
CA PHE A 572 -21.13 32.00 -21.70
C PHE A 572 -19.80 32.26 -20.98
N VAL A 573 -18.77 31.44 -21.20
CA VAL A 573 -17.44 31.68 -20.61
C VAL A 573 -16.55 32.38 -21.63
N ASN A 574 -15.95 33.50 -21.20
CA ASN A 574 -15.01 34.24 -22.06
C ASN A 574 -13.61 33.63 -22.00
N THR A 575 -13.21 32.94 -23.05
CA THR A 575 -11.90 32.28 -23.15
C THR A 575 -10.80 33.14 -23.77
N THR A 576 -11.09 34.39 -24.18
CA THR A 576 -10.14 35.25 -24.91
C THR A 576 -8.83 35.42 -24.17
N ALA A 577 -8.90 35.84 -22.91
CA ALA A 577 -7.70 36.06 -22.09
C ALA A 577 -6.90 34.75 -21.85
N LEU A 578 -7.58 33.58 -21.78
CA LEU A 578 -6.95 32.28 -21.66
C LEU A 578 -6.22 31.89 -22.94
N ARG A 579 -6.85 32.11 -24.11
CA ARG A 579 -6.24 31.86 -25.43
C ARG A 579 -5.04 32.80 -25.66
N ASP A 580 -5.15 34.08 -25.29
CA ASP A 580 -4.04 35.03 -25.36
C ASP A 580 -2.87 34.62 -24.46
N PHE A 581 -3.14 34.15 -23.24
CA PHE A 581 -2.11 33.64 -22.34
C PHE A 581 -1.41 32.44 -22.95
N GLY A 582 -2.14 31.38 -23.35
CA GLY A 582 -1.55 30.17 -23.89
C GLY A 582 -0.75 30.40 -25.17
N ASN A 583 -1.22 31.27 -26.07
CA ASN A 583 -0.48 31.63 -27.30
C ASN A 583 0.83 32.38 -26.97
N ARG A 584 0.83 33.27 -25.98
CA ARG A 584 2.07 33.90 -25.51
C ARG A 584 3.02 32.88 -24.87
N ALA A 585 2.51 32.02 -23.99
CA ALA A 585 3.31 30.97 -23.33
C ALA A 585 3.94 30.02 -24.36
N LEU A 586 3.17 29.56 -25.34
CA LEU A 586 3.66 28.74 -26.46
C LEU A 586 4.80 29.44 -27.20
N LYS A 587 4.60 30.70 -27.57
CA LYS A 587 5.61 31.50 -28.28
C LYS A 587 6.89 31.65 -27.45
N GLU A 588 6.78 31.93 -26.16
CA GLU A 588 7.93 32.12 -25.26
C GLU A 588 8.71 30.81 -25.02
N ILE A 589 8.00 29.67 -24.87
CA ILE A 589 8.62 28.35 -24.80
C ILE A 589 9.43 28.06 -26.08
N TRP A 590 8.83 28.27 -27.25
CA TRP A 590 9.49 27.94 -28.52
C TRP A 590 10.59 28.91 -28.89
N GLN A 591 10.52 30.20 -28.52
CA GLN A 591 11.66 31.12 -28.66
C GLN A 591 12.91 30.64 -27.92
N GLN A 592 12.75 29.96 -26.77
CA GLN A 592 13.88 29.37 -26.06
C GLN A 592 14.36 28.06 -26.74
N ILE A 593 13.41 27.18 -27.10
CA ILE A 593 13.70 25.87 -27.73
C ILE A 593 14.43 26.03 -29.08
N ASP A 594 14.06 27.01 -29.88
CA ASP A 594 14.67 27.29 -31.19
C ASP A 594 16.15 27.71 -31.03
N GLY A 595 16.53 28.27 -29.89
CA GLY A 595 17.90 28.59 -29.53
C GLY A 595 18.72 27.43 -28.97
N PHE A 596 18.09 26.24 -28.71
CA PHE A 596 18.80 25.11 -28.14
C PHE A 596 19.42 24.20 -29.21
N ALA A 597 20.52 23.55 -28.82
CA ALA A 597 21.11 22.47 -29.59
C ALA A 597 20.12 21.29 -29.75
N SER A 598 20.48 20.25 -30.51
CA SER A 598 19.67 19.04 -30.64
C SER A 598 19.34 18.43 -29.27
N VAL A 599 18.25 17.65 -29.18
CA VAL A 599 17.80 17.00 -27.92
C VAL A 599 18.96 16.29 -27.22
N ARG A 600 19.82 15.60 -27.99
CA ARG A 600 21.00 14.89 -27.46
C ARG A 600 22.08 15.83 -26.91
N GLU A 601 22.25 17.00 -27.48
CA GLU A 601 23.33 17.94 -27.18
C GLU A 601 22.90 19.05 -26.23
N CYS A 602 21.61 19.25 -26.05
CA CYS A 602 21.04 20.28 -25.18
C CYS A 602 21.59 20.16 -23.74
N ARG A 603 22.06 21.27 -23.19
CA ARG A 603 22.55 21.37 -21.80
C ARG A 603 21.49 21.89 -20.84
N GLN A 604 20.54 22.61 -21.34
CA GLN A 604 19.49 23.30 -20.59
C GLN A 604 18.44 22.30 -20.09
N ILE A 605 18.14 21.27 -20.90
CA ILE A 605 17.19 20.21 -20.57
C ILE A 605 17.92 18.88 -20.53
N SER A 606 18.16 18.37 -19.32
CA SER A 606 18.94 17.15 -19.09
C SER A 606 18.12 15.87 -19.06
N TYR A 607 16.80 15.97 -18.94
CA TYR A 607 15.87 14.85 -18.80
C TYR A 607 15.10 14.59 -20.07
N SER A 608 14.69 13.33 -20.28
CA SER A 608 13.91 12.94 -21.46
C SER A 608 12.40 12.83 -21.19
N GLY A 609 12.02 12.56 -19.91
CA GLY A 609 10.69 12.13 -19.51
C GLY A 609 9.60 13.19 -19.58
N ILE A 610 8.37 12.78 -19.21
CA ILE A 610 7.18 13.64 -19.24
C ILE A 610 7.23 14.69 -18.14
N ALA A 611 7.53 14.31 -16.90
CA ALA A 611 7.43 15.26 -15.79
C ALA A 611 8.48 16.37 -15.88
N HIS A 612 9.74 16.00 -16.19
CA HIS A 612 10.89 16.90 -16.02
C HIS A 612 11.75 17.07 -17.29
N GLY A 613 11.27 16.70 -18.45
CA GLY A 613 12.10 16.66 -19.64
C GLY A 613 11.43 17.04 -20.96
N TRP A 614 12.14 16.71 -22.03
CA TRP A 614 11.73 17.01 -23.40
C TRP A 614 10.32 16.50 -23.74
N ALA A 615 9.99 15.26 -23.32
CA ALA A 615 8.69 14.67 -23.62
C ALA A 615 7.54 15.52 -23.08
N GLY A 616 7.65 16.08 -21.87
CA GLY A 616 6.62 16.92 -21.28
C GLY A 616 6.44 18.27 -21.98
N ILE A 617 7.54 18.88 -22.40
CA ILE A 617 7.51 20.16 -23.11
C ILE A 617 6.81 19.97 -24.47
N LEU A 618 7.18 18.92 -25.21
CA LEU A 618 6.59 18.61 -26.52
C LEU A 618 5.12 18.21 -26.37
N TYR A 619 4.77 17.45 -25.31
CA TYR A 619 3.39 17.06 -25.03
C TYR A 619 2.51 18.26 -24.73
N ALA A 620 2.93 19.16 -23.83
CA ALA A 620 2.18 20.38 -23.50
C ALA A 620 1.99 21.30 -24.73
N THR A 621 3.02 21.40 -25.56
CA THR A 621 2.94 22.13 -26.85
C THR A 621 1.84 21.54 -27.73
N MET A 622 1.86 20.23 -27.95
CA MET A 622 0.88 19.54 -28.79
C MET A 622 -0.52 19.67 -28.21
N CYS A 623 -0.67 19.47 -26.90
CA CYS A 623 -1.95 19.57 -26.21
C CYS A 623 -2.57 20.97 -26.39
N TRP A 624 -1.77 22.05 -26.18
CA TRP A 624 -2.25 23.41 -26.44
C TRP A 624 -2.66 23.66 -27.89
N CYS A 625 -1.84 23.22 -28.85
CA CYS A 625 -2.16 23.40 -30.28
C CYS A 625 -3.48 22.71 -30.68
N VAL A 626 -3.76 21.53 -30.10
CA VAL A 626 -5.04 20.83 -30.34
C VAL A 626 -6.22 21.59 -29.73
N CYS A 627 -6.14 21.94 -28.43
CA CYS A 627 -7.26 22.61 -27.74
C CYS A 627 -7.54 24.04 -28.25
N SER A 628 -6.51 24.74 -28.70
CA SER A 628 -6.65 26.10 -29.21
C SER A 628 -6.86 26.22 -30.72
N GLU A 629 -6.80 25.10 -31.43
CA GLU A 629 -6.83 25.00 -32.90
C GLU A 629 -5.70 25.79 -33.58
N THR A 630 -4.57 25.97 -32.88
CA THR A 630 -3.40 26.69 -33.44
C THR A 630 -2.47 25.73 -34.14
N SER A 631 -1.79 26.23 -35.17
CA SER A 631 -0.77 25.45 -35.89
C SER A 631 0.39 25.09 -34.95
N VAL A 632 0.92 23.86 -35.12
CA VAL A 632 2.10 23.41 -34.37
C VAL A 632 3.34 24.23 -34.82
N PRO A 633 4.27 24.50 -33.88
CA PRO A 633 5.54 25.15 -34.21
C PRO A 633 6.37 24.35 -35.23
N GLY A 634 7.05 25.04 -36.14
CA GLY A 634 7.75 24.40 -37.26
C GLY A 634 8.87 23.45 -36.87
N GLY A 635 9.47 23.61 -35.70
CA GLY A 635 10.52 22.71 -35.15
C GLY A 635 10.02 21.54 -34.33
N LEU A 636 8.71 21.41 -34.08
CA LEU A 636 8.15 20.39 -33.17
C LEU A 636 8.44 18.97 -33.65
N GLU A 637 8.18 18.70 -34.90
CA GLU A 637 8.37 17.37 -35.48
C GLU A 637 9.84 16.95 -35.47
N GLU A 638 10.76 17.88 -35.76
CA GLU A 638 12.20 17.62 -35.67
C GLU A 638 12.61 17.22 -34.23
N ARG A 639 12.10 17.92 -33.20
CA ARG A 639 12.39 17.58 -31.79
C ARG A 639 11.81 16.22 -31.41
N LEU A 640 10.62 15.85 -31.88
CA LEU A 640 10.04 14.52 -31.70
C LEU A 640 10.92 13.44 -32.35
N GLU A 641 11.40 13.63 -33.60
CA GLU A 641 12.29 12.70 -34.27
C GLU A 641 13.64 12.56 -33.55
N GLN A 642 14.22 13.66 -33.07
CA GLN A 642 15.43 13.63 -32.26
C GLN A 642 15.21 12.85 -30.96
N LEU A 643 14.08 13.00 -30.30
CA LEU A 643 13.72 12.27 -29.09
C LEU A 643 13.45 10.78 -29.39
N ALA A 644 12.77 10.47 -30.49
CA ALA A 644 12.57 9.10 -30.98
C ALA A 644 13.90 8.38 -31.22
N GLY A 645 14.88 9.08 -31.81
CA GLY A 645 16.23 8.58 -32.07
C GLY A 645 17.07 8.30 -30.81
N LEU A 646 16.59 8.66 -29.62
CA LEU A 646 17.18 8.30 -28.32
C LEU A 646 16.64 7.00 -27.74
N ALA A 647 15.59 6.41 -28.35
CA ALA A 647 15.00 5.18 -27.89
C ALA A 647 16.00 4.01 -27.93
N SER A 648 16.02 3.22 -26.90
CA SER A 648 16.71 1.92 -26.86
C SER A 648 15.68 0.82 -27.12
N HIS A 649 15.84 0.10 -28.21
CA HIS A 649 14.96 -0.97 -28.62
C HIS A 649 15.45 -2.34 -28.12
N SER A 650 14.54 -3.17 -27.63
CA SER A 650 14.81 -4.55 -27.21
C SER A 650 13.60 -5.43 -27.54
N GLY A 651 13.67 -6.13 -28.67
CA GLY A 651 12.54 -6.91 -29.20
C GLY A 651 11.33 -6.01 -29.49
N HIS A 652 10.20 -6.30 -28.83
CA HIS A 652 8.96 -5.53 -28.96
C HIS A 652 8.87 -4.30 -28.04
N LYS A 653 9.97 -3.94 -27.33
CA LYS A 653 10.03 -2.84 -26.37
C LYS A 653 10.82 -1.65 -26.89
N ALA A 654 10.43 -0.45 -26.45
CA ALA A 654 11.21 0.78 -26.57
C ALA A 654 11.21 1.53 -25.25
N ARG A 655 12.39 2.03 -24.88
CA ARG A 655 12.57 2.76 -23.61
C ARG A 655 13.60 3.85 -23.74
N TRP A 656 13.47 4.88 -22.92
CA TRP A 656 14.35 6.05 -22.92
C TRP A 656 15.09 6.14 -21.59
N ARG A 657 16.34 6.56 -21.65
CA ARG A 657 17.08 6.91 -20.41
C ARG A 657 16.45 8.16 -19.81
N TRP A 658 16.15 8.14 -18.51
CA TRP A 658 15.54 9.30 -17.84
C TRP A 658 16.44 10.56 -17.89
N ARG A 659 17.78 10.37 -17.87
CA ARG A 659 18.77 11.42 -18.16
C ARG A 659 19.41 11.19 -19.54
N ILE A 660 19.41 12.22 -20.35
CA ILE A 660 20.01 12.19 -21.72
C ILE A 660 21.54 12.18 -21.63
N ARG A 661 22.10 12.86 -20.58
CA ARG A 661 23.54 12.91 -20.30
C ARG A 661 23.80 12.52 -18.85
N GLY A 662 24.78 11.67 -18.60
CA GLY A 662 25.25 11.28 -17.27
C GLY A 662 26.58 10.54 -17.37
N ASN A 663 27.43 10.64 -16.34
CA ASN A 663 28.69 9.91 -16.27
C ASN A 663 28.44 8.40 -16.27
N ARG A 664 29.27 7.64 -16.99
CA ARG A 664 29.22 6.17 -17.10
C ARG A 664 29.32 5.39 -15.78
N LEU A 665 29.51 6.07 -14.65
CA LEU A 665 29.71 5.45 -13.33
C LEU A 665 28.44 5.32 -12.48
N GLU A 666 27.32 5.93 -12.86
CA GLU A 666 26.01 5.68 -12.22
C GLU A 666 25.33 4.47 -12.86
N GLN A 667 25.87 3.28 -12.62
CA GLN A 667 25.26 2.00 -12.99
C GLN A 667 24.17 1.65 -11.98
N GLY A 668 22.98 2.16 -12.16
CA GLY A 668 21.80 1.78 -11.39
C GLY A 668 20.60 2.62 -11.79
N GLY A 669 19.64 2.01 -12.48
CA GLY A 669 18.36 2.65 -12.77
C GLY A 669 18.35 3.62 -13.95
N THR A 670 18.91 3.25 -15.08
CA THR A 670 18.99 4.09 -16.29
C THR A 670 17.65 4.24 -17.02
N TYR A 671 16.73 3.30 -16.84
CA TYR A 671 15.39 3.25 -17.46
C TYR A 671 14.33 3.07 -16.38
N LEU A 672 13.23 3.78 -16.51
CA LEU A 672 12.12 3.78 -15.56
C LEU A 672 10.82 3.42 -16.27
N PRO A 673 9.90 2.67 -15.64
CA PRO A 673 8.64 2.29 -16.28
C PRO A 673 7.49 3.28 -16.06
N GLY A 674 7.58 4.13 -15.03
CA GLY A 674 6.48 5.00 -14.57
C GLY A 674 6.18 6.18 -15.48
N TRP A 675 5.13 6.92 -15.14
CA TRP A 675 4.68 8.08 -15.90
C TRP A 675 5.69 9.22 -15.93
N CYS A 676 6.24 9.60 -14.79
CA CYS A 676 7.02 10.85 -14.68
C CYS A 676 8.28 10.89 -15.57
N ASN A 677 9.08 9.86 -15.56
CA ASN A 677 10.36 9.81 -16.29
C ASN A 677 10.59 8.50 -17.05
N GLY A 678 9.53 7.74 -17.30
CA GLY A 678 9.65 6.41 -17.85
C GLY A 678 8.72 6.12 -19.03
N SER A 679 8.71 4.85 -19.41
CA SER A 679 8.04 4.36 -20.62
C SER A 679 6.55 4.65 -20.63
N ALA A 680 5.86 4.62 -19.49
CA ALA A 680 4.43 4.98 -19.42
C ALA A 680 4.17 6.41 -19.89
N GLY A 681 5.01 7.38 -19.49
CA GLY A 681 4.89 8.76 -19.95
C GLY A 681 5.08 8.91 -21.47
N PHE A 682 6.00 8.13 -22.05
CA PHE A 682 6.24 8.15 -23.50
C PHE A 682 5.08 7.58 -24.30
N VAL A 683 4.25 6.67 -23.75
CA VAL A 683 3.02 6.21 -24.43
C VAL A 683 2.12 7.40 -24.77
N HIS A 684 1.84 8.25 -23.79
CA HIS A 684 0.97 9.43 -24.01
C HIS A 684 1.55 10.40 -25.02
N LEU A 685 2.88 10.66 -24.96
CA LEU A 685 3.57 11.51 -25.94
C LEU A 685 3.38 11.00 -27.36
N TRP A 686 3.68 9.72 -27.57
CA TRP A 686 3.68 9.17 -28.92
C TRP A 686 2.28 8.97 -29.48
N LEU A 687 1.29 8.66 -28.64
CA LEU A 687 -0.11 8.62 -29.08
C LEU A 687 -0.60 9.99 -29.56
N LEU A 688 -0.28 11.07 -28.82
CA LEU A 688 -0.65 12.42 -29.22
C LEU A 688 0.12 12.86 -30.48
N ALA A 689 1.40 12.52 -30.60
CA ALA A 689 2.18 12.79 -31.79
C ALA A 689 1.61 12.04 -33.01
N HIS A 690 1.21 10.77 -32.86
CA HIS A 690 0.52 10.02 -33.93
C HIS A 690 -0.81 10.67 -34.32
N GLU A 691 -1.55 11.17 -33.32
CA GLU A 691 -2.83 11.85 -33.58
C GLU A 691 -2.65 13.10 -34.46
N ILE A 692 -1.62 13.90 -34.22
CA ILE A 692 -1.36 15.16 -34.95
C ILE A 692 -0.70 14.90 -36.29
N PHE A 693 0.36 14.12 -36.35
CA PHE A 693 1.20 13.94 -37.50
C PHE A 693 0.81 12.76 -38.40
N LYS A 694 -0.09 11.87 -37.92
CA LYS A 694 -0.55 10.67 -38.66
C LYS A 694 0.58 9.75 -39.12
N LYS A 695 1.73 9.74 -38.40
CA LYS A 695 2.87 8.86 -38.67
C LYS A 695 2.74 7.56 -37.88
N GLU A 696 2.67 6.42 -38.56
CA GLU A 696 2.58 5.09 -37.95
C GLU A 696 3.77 4.80 -37.01
N ALA A 697 4.96 5.30 -37.33
CA ALA A 697 6.15 5.14 -36.52
C ALA A 697 5.97 5.68 -35.08
N TYR A 698 5.15 6.72 -34.87
CA TYR A 698 4.84 7.22 -33.54
C TYR A 698 3.89 6.27 -32.79
N PHE A 699 2.96 5.67 -33.48
CA PHE A 699 2.09 4.65 -32.88
C PHE A 699 2.89 3.41 -32.46
N GLU A 700 3.80 2.91 -33.34
CA GLU A 700 4.69 1.82 -32.99
C GLU A 700 5.56 2.12 -31.75
N LEU A 701 6.04 3.35 -31.61
CA LEU A 701 6.80 3.78 -30.43
C LEU A 701 5.92 3.77 -29.18
N ALA A 702 4.66 4.19 -29.27
CA ALA A 702 3.71 4.13 -28.16
C ALA A 702 3.46 2.69 -27.71
N GLU A 703 3.19 1.78 -28.63
CA GLU A 703 2.98 0.36 -28.29
C GLU A 703 4.23 -0.26 -27.65
N LYS A 704 5.41 -0.03 -28.25
CA LYS A 704 6.68 -0.53 -27.71
C LYS A 704 7.00 0.02 -26.33
N ALA A 705 6.65 1.29 -26.07
CA ALA A 705 6.76 1.90 -24.74
C ALA A 705 5.76 1.28 -23.76
N GLY A 706 4.54 1.00 -24.21
CA GLY A 706 3.51 0.31 -23.42
C GLY A 706 3.95 -1.09 -22.99
N PHE A 707 4.57 -1.86 -23.87
CA PHE A 707 5.12 -3.17 -23.53
C PHE A 707 6.27 -3.06 -22.51
N ASP A 708 7.19 -2.09 -22.67
CA ASP A 708 8.26 -1.89 -21.70
C ASP A 708 7.71 -1.49 -20.33
N SER A 709 6.72 -0.62 -20.28
CA SER A 709 6.04 -0.21 -19.06
C SER A 709 5.36 -1.39 -18.36
N TRP A 710 4.60 -2.21 -19.10
CA TRP A 710 3.84 -3.32 -18.53
C TRP A 710 4.72 -4.47 -18.04
N GLU A 711 5.77 -4.82 -18.79
CA GLU A 711 6.67 -5.94 -18.45
C GLU A 711 7.76 -5.56 -17.46
N SER A 712 7.84 -4.30 -17.05
CA SER A 712 8.82 -3.85 -16.08
C SER A 712 8.45 -4.28 -14.67
N GLU A 713 9.47 -4.73 -13.93
CA GLU A 713 9.33 -5.01 -12.49
C GLU A 713 9.27 -3.69 -11.73
N GLY A 714 8.32 -3.56 -10.82
CA GLY A 714 8.14 -2.39 -9.97
C GLY A 714 7.62 -2.77 -8.58
N GLN A 715 7.81 -1.88 -7.62
CA GLN A 715 7.31 -2.04 -6.25
C GLN A 715 6.47 -0.85 -5.77
N ILE A 716 6.22 0.13 -6.65
CA ILE A 716 5.54 1.38 -6.32
C ILE A 716 4.14 1.35 -6.92
N GLY A 717 3.12 1.67 -6.10
CA GLY A 717 1.72 1.62 -6.53
C GLY A 717 1.12 2.93 -7.02
N ASN A 718 1.78 4.09 -6.83
CA ASN A 718 1.22 5.42 -7.08
C ASN A 718 1.14 5.83 -8.56
N LEU A 719 0.49 6.98 -8.85
CA LEU A 719 0.36 7.52 -10.22
C LEU A 719 1.70 7.99 -10.81
N CYS A 720 2.57 8.60 -10.02
CA CYS A 720 3.77 9.25 -10.53
C CYS A 720 4.79 8.26 -11.12
N CYS A 721 5.24 7.32 -10.29
CA CYS A 721 6.35 6.42 -10.61
C CYS A 721 5.92 4.95 -10.65
N GLY A 722 4.68 4.63 -10.29
CA GLY A 722 4.21 3.30 -10.00
C GLY A 722 3.22 2.72 -10.99
N PHE A 723 2.70 1.56 -10.63
CA PHE A 723 1.78 0.77 -11.44
C PHE A 723 0.48 1.51 -11.82
N ALA A 724 -0.03 2.42 -10.96
CA ALA A 724 -1.24 3.16 -11.30
C ALA A 724 -1.02 4.10 -12.51
N GLY A 725 0.13 4.78 -12.61
CA GLY A 725 0.47 5.57 -13.80
C GLY A 725 0.74 4.71 -15.05
N GLN A 726 1.30 3.51 -14.86
CA GLN A 726 1.49 2.54 -15.95
C GLN A 726 0.14 2.00 -16.47
N ALA A 727 -0.84 1.80 -15.58
CA ALA A 727 -2.19 1.39 -15.97
C ALA A 727 -2.87 2.41 -16.89
N TYR A 728 -2.69 3.71 -16.62
CA TYR A 728 -3.21 4.75 -17.52
C TYR A 728 -2.55 4.74 -18.90
N ALA A 729 -1.27 4.42 -19.01
CA ALA A 729 -0.62 4.21 -20.29
C ALA A 729 -1.25 3.03 -21.06
N SER A 730 -1.56 1.93 -20.38
CA SER A 730 -2.29 0.79 -20.97
C SER A 730 -3.72 1.18 -21.36
N LEU A 731 -4.43 1.98 -20.55
CA LEU A 731 -5.76 2.50 -20.88
C LEU A 731 -5.74 3.43 -22.11
N SER A 732 -4.72 4.28 -22.25
CA SER A 732 -4.55 5.14 -23.41
C SER A 732 -4.36 4.33 -24.70
N LEU A 733 -3.60 3.23 -24.64
CA LEU A 733 -3.48 2.27 -25.76
C LEU A 733 -4.80 1.53 -26.02
N TYR A 734 -5.53 1.14 -24.97
CA TYR A 734 -6.86 0.53 -25.11
C TYR A 734 -7.82 1.46 -25.84
N ARG A 735 -7.97 2.71 -25.40
CA ARG A 735 -8.85 3.70 -26.05
C ARG A 735 -8.51 3.92 -27.53
N ARG A 736 -7.22 3.87 -27.87
CA ARG A 736 -6.76 4.10 -29.25
C ARG A 736 -6.93 2.89 -30.16
N THR A 737 -6.81 1.68 -29.63
CA THR A 737 -6.78 0.44 -30.41
C THR A 737 -8.03 -0.41 -30.28
N ASN A 738 -8.85 -0.16 -29.27
CA ASN A 738 -9.95 -1.02 -28.82
C ASN A 738 -9.52 -2.49 -28.57
N ASN A 739 -8.22 -2.69 -28.27
CA ASN A 739 -7.69 -4.03 -28.01
C ASN A 739 -7.83 -4.37 -26.54
N ALA A 740 -8.72 -5.32 -26.23
CA ALA A 740 -9.02 -5.77 -24.86
C ALA A 740 -7.80 -6.25 -24.07
N GLN A 741 -6.71 -6.65 -24.74
CA GLN A 741 -5.48 -7.03 -24.01
C GLN A 741 -4.85 -5.84 -23.28
N TRP A 742 -4.96 -4.61 -23.81
CA TRP A 742 -4.49 -3.42 -23.11
C TRP A 742 -5.35 -3.09 -21.89
N LEU A 743 -6.66 -3.32 -21.97
CA LEU A 743 -7.55 -3.20 -20.82
C LEU A 743 -7.22 -4.22 -19.73
N HIS A 744 -7.00 -5.49 -20.11
CA HIS A 744 -6.58 -6.50 -19.13
C HIS A 744 -5.24 -6.16 -18.46
N ARG A 745 -4.28 -5.58 -19.20
CA ARG A 745 -3.01 -5.11 -18.64
C ARG A 745 -3.22 -3.96 -17.67
N ALA A 746 -4.09 -3.02 -17.97
CA ALA A 746 -4.44 -1.93 -17.06
C ALA A 746 -5.08 -2.44 -15.77
N GLN A 747 -5.99 -3.41 -15.87
CA GLN A 747 -6.61 -4.05 -14.71
C GLN A 747 -5.57 -4.79 -13.84
N ASP A 748 -4.67 -5.57 -14.47
CA ASP A 748 -3.56 -6.22 -13.76
C ASP A 748 -2.64 -5.20 -13.05
N GLN A 749 -2.29 -4.12 -13.74
CA GLN A 749 -1.47 -3.05 -13.16
C GLN A 749 -2.16 -2.33 -12.01
N ALA A 750 -3.49 -2.14 -12.05
CA ALA A 750 -4.26 -1.57 -10.95
C ALA A 750 -4.23 -2.50 -9.72
N GLU A 751 -4.36 -3.80 -9.89
CA GLU A 751 -4.25 -4.77 -8.81
C GLU A 751 -2.82 -4.84 -8.24
N ARG A 752 -1.80 -4.78 -9.10
CA ARG A 752 -0.39 -4.68 -8.68
C ARG A 752 -0.13 -3.38 -7.92
N ALA A 753 -0.74 -2.27 -8.33
CA ALA A 753 -0.68 -0.99 -7.63
C ALA A 753 -1.27 -1.09 -6.23
N ALA A 754 -2.44 -1.70 -6.11
CA ALA A 754 -3.10 -1.92 -4.82
C ALA A 754 -2.26 -2.80 -3.90
N ALA A 755 -1.74 -3.91 -4.42
CA ALA A 755 -0.86 -4.80 -3.67
C ALA A 755 0.42 -4.09 -3.21
N ALA A 756 1.04 -3.27 -4.06
CA ALA A 756 2.25 -2.52 -3.72
C ALA A 756 1.98 -1.47 -2.63
N ILE A 757 0.86 -0.75 -2.69
CA ILE A 757 0.48 0.24 -1.67
C ILE A 757 0.22 -0.44 -0.31
N ILE A 758 -0.43 -1.59 -0.31
CA ILE A 758 -0.68 -2.36 0.92
C ILE A 758 0.63 -2.92 1.48
N ALA A 759 1.52 -3.44 0.62
CA ALA A 759 2.81 -3.98 1.04
C ALA A 759 3.72 -2.90 1.67
N LEU A 760 3.76 -1.68 1.12
CA LEU A 760 4.53 -0.56 1.68
C LEU A 760 4.06 -0.15 3.09
N ARG A 761 2.79 -0.33 3.41
CA ARG A 761 2.28 -0.14 4.79
C ARG A 761 2.76 -1.22 5.76
N SER A 762 3.04 -2.42 5.26
CA SER A 762 3.54 -3.53 6.07
C SER A 762 5.04 -3.42 6.33
N ASP A 763 5.77 -2.72 5.47
CA ASP A 763 7.23 -2.54 5.53
C ASP A 763 7.59 -1.10 5.92
N ARG A 764 7.46 -0.80 7.22
CA ARG A 764 7.74 0.52 7.83
C ARG A 764 9.22 0.92 7.83
N THR A 765 10.10 0.17 7.19
CA THR A 765 11.53 0.45 7.14
C THR A 765 12.02 1.18 5.89
N ALA A 766 11.16 1.38 4.91
CA ALA A 766 11.50 2.12 3.70
C ALA A 766 11.18 3.61 3.87
N HIS A 767 12.19 4.35 4.27
CA HIS A 767 12.29 5.82 4.23
C HIS A 767 11.04 6.64 4.58
N GLU A 768 11.20 7.57 5.51
CA GLU A 768 10.40 8.70 5.96
C GLU A 768 9.81 9.64 4.87
N LEU A 769 9.52 9.18 3.70
CA LEU A 769 8.53 9.80 2.86
C LEU A 769 7.19 9.34 3.39
N VAL A 770 6.64 10.08 4.33
CA VAL A 770 5.24 9.99 4.75
C VAL A 770 4.41 10.03 3.48
N LEU A 771 4.00 8.86 3.01
CA LEU A 771 3.06 8.72 1.91
C LEU A 771 1.74 9.29 2.44
N GLN A 772 1.45 10.52 2.08
CA GLN A 772 0.13 11.11 2.32
C GLN A 772 -0.87 10.31 1.50
N ASP A 773 -1.74 9.58 2.15
CA ASP A 773 -2.78 8.79 1.46
C ASP A 773 -3.62 9.69 0.55
N GLU A 774 -3.83 10.95 0.93
CA GLU A 774 -4.58 11.97 0.23
C GLU A 774 -3.86 12.53 -1.01
N SER A 775 -2.56 12.24 -1.19
CA SER A 775 -1.83 12.72 -2.35
C SER A 775 -2.33 12.06 -3.64
N LEU A 776 -2.70 12.87 -4.62
CA LEU A 776 -3.14 12.39 -5.93
C LEU A 776 -2.04 11.60 -6.65
N TYR A 777 -0.82 12.15 -6.69
CA TYR A 777 0.28 11.55 -7.45
C TYR A 777 1.15 10.58 -6.66
N LYS A 778 1.25 10.73 -5.35
CA LYS A 778 2.19 9.97 -4.51
C LYS A 778 1.49 9.04 -3.51
N GLY A 779 0.19 9.24 -3.25
CA GLY A 779 -0.62 8.51 -2.29
C GLY A 779 -1.56 7.48 -2.91
N LYS A 780 -2.58 7.11 -2.14
CA LYS A 780 -3.63 6.16 -2.52
C LYS A 780 -4.69 6.78 -3.43
N LEU A 781 -4.88 8.09 -3.34
CA LEU A 781 -5.97 8.76 -4.03
C LEU A 781 -5.92 8.51 -5.54
N GLY A 782 -4.74 8.56 -6.15
CA GLY A 782 -4.58 8.28 -7.58
C GLY A 782 -4.98 6.86 -7.98
N LEU A 783 -4.74 5.88 -7.11
CA LEU A 783 -5.22 4.52 -7.32
C LEU A 783 -6.75 4.42 -7.15
N ALA A 784 -7.32 5.17 -6.21
CA ALA A 784 -8.77 5.22 -6.04
C ALA A 784 -9.46 5.80 -7.28
N VAL A 785 -8.90 6.85 -7.88
CA VAL A 785 -9.38 7.40 -9.17
C VAL A 785 -9.31 6.34 -10.27
N LEU A 786 -8.17 5.67 -10.43
CA LEU A 786 -8.00 4.61 -11.42
C LEU A 786 -9.03 3.48 -11.22
N ALA A 787 -9.27 3.05 -9.98
CA ALA A 787 -10.22 1.99 -9.67
C ALA A 787 -11.67 2.36 -10.05
N ALA A 788 -12.06 3.62 -9.87
CA ALA A 788 -13.35 4.13 -10.33
C ALA A 788 -13.42 4.18 -11.86
N GLU A 789 -12.39 4.68 -12.53
CA GLU A 789 -12.36 4.86 -13.97
C GLU A 789 -12.25 3.54 -14.76
N LEU A 790 -11.76 2.47 -14.14
CA LEU A 790 -11.82 1.13 -14.74
C LEU A 790 -13.25 0.59 -14.91
N GLU A 791 -14.27 1.20 -14.28
CA GLU A 791 -15.68 0.92 -14.57
C GLU A 791 -16.12 1.49 -15.93
N ARG A 792 -15.41 2.54 -16.38
CA ARG A 792 -15.67 3.21 -17.66
C ARG A 792 -14.36 3.46 -18.42
N PRO A 793 -13.66 2.39 -18.84
CA PRO A 793 -12.29 2.49 -19.35
C PRO A 793 -12.16 3.33 -20.63
N ASP A 794 -13.25 3.52 -21.38
CA ASP A 794 -13.28 4.36 -22.57
C ASP A 794 -13.13 5.86 -22.24
N PHE A 795 -13.43 6.27 -21.01
CA PHE A 795 -13.32 7.65 -20.53
C PHE A 795 -12.15 7.84 -19.56
N ALA A 796 -11.43 6.78 -19.20
CA ALA A 796 -10.33 6.83 -18.25
C ALA A 796 -9.12 7.53 -18.87
N VAL A 797 -8.70 8.69 -18.33
CA VAL A 797 -7.55 9.47 -18.80
C VAL A 797 -6.60 9.77 -17.66
N MET A 798 -5.29 9.87 -17.94
CA MET A 798 -4.29 10.16 -16.92
C MET A 798 -4.63 11.46 -16.17
N PRO A 799 -4.88 11.41 -14.86
CA PRO A 799 -5.36 12.53 -14.05
C PRO A 799 -4.50 13.77 -14.16
N PHE A 800 -5.13 14.93 -14.38
CA PHE A 800 -4.50 16.25 -14.44
C PHE A 800 -3.39 16.36 -15.51
N PHE A 801 -3.47 15.52 -16.54
CA PHE A 801 -2.46 15.44 -17.59
C PHE A 801 -3.07 15.26 -19.00
N GLU A 802 -3.89 14.24 -19.22
CA GLU A 802 -4.62 14.08 -20.50
C GLU A 802 -5.91 14.93 -20.49
N ARG A 803 -6.38 15.28 -21.68
CA ARG A 803 -7.68 15.94 -21.89
C ARG A 803 -8.80 15.00 -21.47
N GLU A 804 -9.89 15.56 -20.97
CA GLU A 804 -11.04 14.82 -20.47
C GLU A 804 -12.19 14.69 -21.50
N SER A 805 -12.03 15.33 -22.66
CA SER A 805 -12.98 15.37 -23.78
C SER A 805 -12.69 14.31 -24.84
#